data_0b0813f725c6b861700999a043cc6731
#
_entry.id   0b0813f725c6b861700999a043cc6731
#
_cell.length_a   1.000
_cell.length_b   1.000
_cell.length_c   1.000
_cell.angle_alpha   90.00
_cell.angle_beta   90.00
_cell.angle_gamma   90.00
#
_symmetry.space_group_name_H-M   'P 1'
#
loop_
_entity.id
_entity.type
_entity.pdbx_description
1 polymer ?
#
loop_
_entity_poly.entity_id
_entity_poly.type
_entity_poly.pdbx_seq_one_letter_code
_entity_poly.pdbx_strand_id
1 'polypeptide(L)'
;MKTIIATVVLSLISTMTMAQTQETKGKVTDENGQPMCCVNVVLLSLPDSTFVTGATTDANGQFTLTSTNRNSLLRLTSIGYETICMPVSQFGGSVQMHENSQTITEVTVKGILPKTRLTGNSLVTTIDGTVLGQSGSAKEMLAKVPGMMQNGDNLEVIGKGSPVIYINGRLMQDADELKRLRSEEIKDVEVINNPGAQYSATVTSVVRIRTKKRQGEGFGFDAEVSNRQNLAYGQSDPGINTNMRYRHNNFEVFGGINWWNYTSVNDSELQQWSYMKQNGNMLCTEQASQLRNDWVGHGLNSHIGFDWMLAENHSVGMRIDRNDVLNTHTEFDQTTDMKQYLLDSSSLLTHDINSNHQHGKVSQPFSWSSNAYYNGRVGKLGIDFNVDFMTSKSNQTDDIEEITNGISSTMSSSNASSAHMIADKLVFTYPLWRGQLSVGEEMSHVSRQEEYNVVGMPITNSSSKVKEDNIAAFAEYACMIPKVGSFSAGLRFEHVGMRYNNLLDPSKSMTRKTDDFFPSLSWAQQWGSLQTSLSYSIKTNRPNYQFLSESMIYINPYSRQQGDPKLDNEKKQELGLNLRWKWMLLGASYERIDNCLTQWSYIYNDEGVILIKSINMDVPVRNLVMYVNASPTWGRFSPNWTIGFQKPDMRQTLADPREASGTRDISYTRPIFFVNLNNTLRLPHSWQIENYFQWQSQGEAMNFRLRNNTATLNFTVQKCWLKNDALCLRASINDVLQRSDQNVTLDCGYYTLNQLSHSNNHTFTLSLRYAFNATNSKYRGTGAGESQKSRLKDK
;
A
#
# COMPACT_ATOMS: atom_id res chain seq x y z
N MET A 1 2.04 47.37 22.56
CA MET A 1 2.53 46.12 21.97
C MET A 1 3.76 46.24 21.04
N LYS A 2 3.99 47.37 20.38
CA LYS A 2 5.21 47.57 19.52
C LYS A 2 6.50 47.79 20.31
N THR A 3 6.41 48.25 21.55
CA THR A 3 7.57 48.56 22.42
C THR A 3 8.13 47.37 23.20
N ILE A 4 7.32 46.31 23.40
CA ILE A 4 7.73 45.11 24.15
C ILE A 4 8.51 44.17 23.22
N ILE A 5 8.21 44.16 21.93
CA ILE A 5 8.91 43.29 20.93
C ILE A 5 10.32 43.83 20.65
N ALA A 6 10.51 45.14 20.69
CA ALA A 6 11.83 45.75 20.46
C ALA A 6 12.80 45.49 21.64
N THR A 7 12.29 45.36 22.86
CA THR A 7 13.12 45.13 24.06
C THR A 7 13.55 43.68 24.19
N VAL A 8 12.74 42.74 23.73
CA VAL A 8 13.07 41.31 23.72
C VAL A 8 14.09 40.95 22.62
N VAL A 9 14.05 41.67 21.49
CA VAL A 9 15.02 41.45 20.40
C VAL A 9 16.38 42.08 20.76
N LEU A 10 16.44 43.18 21.54
CA LEU A 10 17.70 43.78 21.95
C LEU A 10 18.41 43.03 23.09
N SER A 11 17.67 42.27 23.93
CA SER A 11 18.27 41.47 24.99
C SER A 11 18.85 40.12 24.55
N LEU A 12 18.55 39.70 23.31
CA LEU A 12 19.07 38.46 22.73
C LEU A 12 20.40 38.65 21.96
N ILE A 13 20.87 39.89 21.80
CA ILE A 13 22.09 40.22 21.01
C ILE A 13 23.33 40.38 21.91
N SER A 14 23.21 40.36 23.22
CA SER A 14 24.31 40.74 24.13
C SER A 14 25.02 39.57 24.87
N THR A 15 24.89 38.34 24.41
CA THR A 15 25.71 37.22 24.92
C THR A 15 26.39 36.42 23.82
N MET A 16 27.05 37.07 22.89
CA MET A 16 28.10 36.41 22.10
C MET A 16 29.40 36.46 22.88
N THR A 17 29.60 35.52 23.76
CA THR A 17 30.95 35.16 24.26
C THR A 17 31.78 34.75 23.03
N MET A 18 32.78 35.52 22.68
CA MET A 18 33.78 35.16 21.69
C MET A 18 34.49 33.88 22.15
N ALA A 19 34.04 32.72 21.65
CA ALA A 19 34.81 31.49 21.80
C ALA A 19 36.11 31.67 20.97
N GLN A 20 37.28 31.67 21.62
CA GLN A 20 38.56 31.67 20.92
C GLN A 20 38.67 30.41 20.07
N THR A 21 38.53 30.56 18.75
CA THR A 21 38.78 29.49 17.80
C THR A 21 40.28 29.19 17.73
N GLN A 22 40.66 27.96 17.90
CA GLN A 22 42.04 27.47 17.68
C GLN A 22 42.11 26.89 16.25
N GLU A 23 43.09 27.34 15.52
CA GLU A 23 43.42 26.88 14.18
C GLU A 23 44.54 25.82 14.26
N THR A 24 44.26 24.60 13.76
CA THR A 24 45.25 23.52 13.65
C THR A 24 45.64 23.37 12.18
N LYS A 25 46.91 23.74 11.89
CA LYS A 25 47.46 23.61 10.53
C LYS A 25 48.51 22.54 10.49
N GLY A 26 48.57 21.77 9.40
CA GLY A 26 49.57 20.73 9.25
C GLY A 26 49.82 20.31 7.81
N LYS A 27 50.86 19.48 7.66
CA LYS A 27 51.23 18.89 6.38
C LYS A 27 51.27 17.37 6.49
N VAL A 28 50.75 16.67 5.49
CA VAL A 28 50.81 15.20 5.40
C VAL A 28 51.71 14.80 4.24
N THR A 29 52.60 13.83 4.51
CA THR A 29 53.56 13.28 3.55
C THR A 29 53.45 11.77 3.47
N ASP A 30 53.86 11.15 2.38
CA ASP A 30 54.08 9.73 2.26
C ASP A 30 55.43 9.27 2.91
N GLU A 31 55.77 8.00 2.80
CA GLU A 31 57.02 7.42 3.30
C GLU A 31 58.27 8.02 2.66
N ASN A 32 58.16 8.57 1.46
CA ASN A 32 59.24 9.21 0.69
C ASN A 32 59.34 10.70 0.95
N GLY A 33 58.47 11.24 1.85
CA GLY A 33 58.42 12.66 2.17
C GLY A 33 57.68 13.51 1.13
N GLN A 34 57.02 12.88 0.13
CA GLN A 34 56.22 13.60 -0.87
C GLN A 34 54.88 14.03 -0.27
N PRO A 35 54.38 15.24 -0.61
CA PRO A 35 53.13 15.74 -0.09
C PRO A 35 51.94 14.89 -0.58
N MET A 36 51.04 14.51 0.32
CA MET A 36 49.85 13.72 0.03
C MET A 36 48.62 14.59 -0.07
N CYS A 37 48.02 14.67 -1.28
CA CYS A 37 46.74 15.31 -1.45
C CYS A 37 45.58 14.41 -1.08
N CYS A 38 44.42 15.02 -0.78
CA CYS A 38 43.15 14.32 -0.59
C CYS A 38 43.13 13.35 0.60
N VAL A 39 43.98 13.52 1.57
CA VAL A 39 43.92 12.80 2.87
C VAL A 39 42.80 13.40 3.71
N ASN A 40 41.90 12.58 4.18
CA ASN A 40 40.85 13.02 5.10
C ASN A 40 41.44 13.25 6.49
N VAL A 41 41.35 14.47 6.99
CA VAL A 41 41.81 14.88 8.33
C VAL A 41 40.57 15.27 9.14
N VAL A 42 40.30 14.54 10.19
CA VAL A 42 39.10 14.70 11.03
C VAL A 42 39.50 14.96 12.47
N LEU A 43 38.87 15.94 13.10
CA LEU A 43 38.99 16.23 14.52
C LEU A 43 37.82 15.61 15.26
N LEU A 44 38.13 14.78 16.24
CA LEU A 44 37.18 14.10 17.10
C LEU A 44 37.29 14.59 18.55
N SER A 45 36.17 14.80 19.21
CA SER A 45 36.10 15.17 20.63
C SER A 45 36.50 14.00 21.53
N LEU A 46 37.20 14.25 22.62
CA LEU A 46 37.46 13.24 23.66
C LEU A 46 36.55 13.50 24.88
N PRO A 47 36.02 12.45 25.55
CA PRO A 47 36.35 11.02 25.41
C PRO A 47 35.44 10.23 24.43
N ASP A 48 34.39 10.83 23.87
CA ASP A 48 33.29 10.16 23.15
C ASP A 48 33.55 9.98 21.64
N SER A 49 34.67 10.51 21.10
CA SER A 49 35.05 10.44 19.71
C SER A 49 34.00 11.01 18.76
N THR A 50 33.20 11.98 19.22
CA THR A 50 32.21 12.66 18.35
C THR A 50 32.94 13.58 17.34
N PHE A 51 32.38 13.67 16.13
CA PHE A 51 32.93 14.50 15.07
C PHE A 51 32.80 15.99 15.43
N VAL A 52 33.94 16.72 15.35
CA VAL A 52 34.00 18.17 15.60
C VAL A 52 34.09 18.94 14.28
N THR A 53 35.12 18.65 13.49
CA THR A 53 35.32 19.28 12.16
C THR A 53 36.23 18.39 11.31
N GLY A 54 36.34 18.65 10.02
CA GLY A 54 37.21 17.90 9.13
C GLY A 54 37.60 18.72 7.91
N ALA A 55 38.76 18.37 7.33
CA ALA A 55 39.28 18.93 6.09
C ALA A 55 39.95 17.83 5.27
N THR A 56 40.22 18.10 4.00
CA THR A 56 41.09 17.29 3.15
C THR A 56 42.38 18.07 2.86
N THR A 57 43.49 17.36 2.74
CA THR A 57 44.75 17.97 2.34
C THR A 57 44.72 18.48 0.89
N ASP A 58 45.33 19.61 0.64
CA ASP A 58 45.51 20.19 -0.70
C ASP A 58 46.62 19.48 -1.51
N ALA A 59 46.92 20.00 -2.71
CA ALA A 59 47.98 19.43 -3.57
C ALA A 59 49.39 19.49 -2.97
N ASN A 60 49.62 20.34 -1.98
CA ASN A 60 50.86 20.43 -1.21
C ASN A 60 50.86 19.62 0.08
N GLY A 61 49.84 18.79 0.31
CA GLY A 61 49.61 18.02 1.49
C GLY A 61 49.22 18.84 2.72
N GLN A 62 48.81 20.11 2.57
CA GLN A 62 48.44 21.00 3.64
C GLN A 62 46.97 20.92 4.02
N PHE A 63 46.66 21.06 5.30
CA PHE A 63 45.31 21.14 5.82
C PHE A 63 45.21 22.22 6.91
N THR A 64 43.98 22.74 7.08
CA THR A 64 43.63 23.67 8.14
C THR A 64 42.31 23.28 8.77
N LEU A 65 42.31 23.11 10.11
CA LEU A 65 41.10 22.81 10.89
C LEU A 65 40.87 23.91 11.92
N THR A 66 39.64 24.38 12.05
CA THR A 66 39.25 25.39 13.02
C THR A 66 38.35 24.76 14.08
N SER A 67 38.69 24.85 15.34
CA SER A 67 37.91 24.26 16.46
C SER A 67 37.95 25.11 17.70
N THR A 68 36.89 25.07 18.48
CA THR A 68 36.83 25.65 19.84
C THR A 68 37.14 24.64 20.92
N ASN A 69 37.29 23.34 20.58
CA ASN A 69 37.54 22.26 21.53
C ASN A 69 39.03 21.94 21.64
N ARG A 70 39.60 22.13 22.81
CA ARG A 70 41.04 21.89 23.09
C ARG A 70 41.38 20.41 23.35
N ASN A 71 40.41 19.59 23.73
CA ASN A 71 40.64 18.19 24.03
C ASN A 71 40.11 17.29 22.90
N SER A 72 40.89 17.20 21.82
CA SER A 72 40.47 16.54 20.58
C SER A 72 41.53 15.58 20.04
N LEU A 73 41.06 14.54 19.33
CA LEU A 73 41.85 13.55 18.62
C LEU A 73 41.89 13.90 17.15
N LEU A 74 43.08 13.96 16.56
CA LEU A 74 43.27 14.11 15.12
C LEU A 74 43.33 12.72 14.48
N ARG A 75 42.46 12.46 13.51
CA ARG A 75 42.41 11.21 12.75
C ARG A 75 42.66 11.50 11.29
N LEU A 76 43.67 10.85 10.71
CA LEU A 76 44.02 10.95 9.30
C LEU A 76 43.72 9.62 8.60
N THR A 77 43.05 9.67 7.45
CA THR A 77 42.75 8.48 6.66
C THR A 77 42.95 8.74 5.17
N SER A 78 43.59 7.80 4.50
CA SER A 78 43.76 7.78 3.04
C SER A 78 43.67 6.34 2.53
N ILE A 79 43.17 6.16 1.31
CA ILE A 79 43.07 4.83 0.70
C ILE A 79 44.47 4.29 0.42
N GLY A 80 44.76 3.09 0.90
CA GLY A 80 46.04 2.44 0.73
C GLY A 80 47.08 2.80 1.82
N TYR A 81 46.71 3.59 2.82
CA TYR A 81 47.59 4.00 3.91
C TYR A 81 47.03 3.63 5.27
N GLU A 82 47.91 3.44 6.29
CA GLU A 82 47.50 3.18 7.66
C GLU A 82 46.79 4.40 8.26
N THR A 83 45.69 4.13 8.98
CA THR A 83 44.94 5.20 9.68
C THR A 83 45.76 5.66 10.89
N ILE A 84 46.07 6.96 10.95
CA ILE A 84 46.78 7.57 12.09
C ILE A 84 45.74 8.29 12.95
N CYS A 85 45.85 8.02 14.27
CA CYS A 85 45.05 8.69 15.30
C CYS A 85 45.99 9.22 16.39
N MET A 86 45.95 10.52 16.66
CA MET A 86 46.78 11.13 17.71
C MET A 86 46.04 12.29 18.38
N PRO A 87 46.28 12.56 19.66
CA PRO A 87 45.80 13.76 20.33
C PRO A 87 46.35 15.02 19.64
N VAL A 88 45.53 16.06 19.51
CA VAL A 88 45.97 17.34 18.90
C VAL A 88 47.12 17.94 19.65
N SER A 89 47.24 17.72 20.97
CA SER A 89 48.36 18.18 21.80
C SER A 89 49.71 17.53 21.46
N GLN A 90 49.74 16.39 20.79
CA GLN A 90 50.93 15.70 20.31
C GLN A 90 51.22 15.92 18.83
N PHE A 91 50.39 16.70 18.15
CA PHE A 91 50.56 16.99 16.73
C PHE A 91 51.66 18.06 16.52
N GLY A 92 52.75 17.63 15.92
CA GLY A 92 53.94 18.48 15.68
C GLY A 92 53.92 19.30 14.37
N GLY A 93 52.76 19.46 13.71
CA GLY A 93 52.61 20.23 12.46
C GLY A 93 52.86 19.43 11.17
N SER A 94 53.39 18.21 11.25
CA SER A 94 53.52 17.31 10.10
C SER A 94 53.30 15.86 10.49
N VAL A 95 52.73 15.07 9.59
CA VAL A 95 52.47 13.62 9.76
C VAL A 95 52.92 12.92 8.49
N GLN A 96 53.67 11.81 8.69
CA GLN A 96 54.04 10.88 7.65
C GLN A 96 53.09 9.67 7.69
N MET A 97 52.46 9.33 6.58
CA MET A 97 51.60 8.13 6.44
C MET A 97 52.38 6.99 5.80
N HIS A 98 52.19 5.78 6.32
CA HIS A 98 52.81 4.56 5.82
C HIS A 98 51.83 3.80 4.95
N GLU A 99 52.32 3.25 3.83
CA GLU A 99 51.50 2.40 2.99
C GLU A 99 51.05 1.14 3.74
N ASN A 100 49.79 0.86 3.68
CA ASN A 100 49.23 -0.39 4.20
C ASN A 100 49.29 -1.44 3.08
N SER A 101 50.39 -2.22 3.07
CA SER A 101 50.59 -3.31 2.11
C SER A 101 49.72 -4.55 2.36
N GLN A 102 48.62 -4.44 3.09
CA GLN A 102 47.62 -5.52 3.08
C GLN A 102 47.03 -5.61 1.68
N THR A 103 47.49 -6.62 0.98
CA THR A 103 46.82 -7.12 -0.27
C THR A 103 45.32 -7.13 0.01
N ILE A 104 44.57 -6.42 -0.81
CA ILE A 104 43.12 -6.51 -0.81
C ILE A 104 42.79 -7.95 -1.17
N THR A 105 42.72 -8.81 -0.15
CA THR A 105 42.11 -10.12 -0.30
C THR A 105 40.71 -9.83 -0.80
N GLU A 106 40.35 -10.40 -1.94
CA GLU A 106 39.01 -10.39 -2.55
C GLU A 106 37.96 -10.32 -1.44
N VAL A 107 37.29 -9.16 -1.28
CA VAL A 107 36.19 -9.03 -0.35
C VAL A 107 35.10 -9.90 -0.90
N THR A 108 35.13 -11.15 -0.56
CA THR A 108 33.97 -12.02 -0.72
C THR A 108 32.90 -11.40 0.18
N VAL A 109 32.00 -10.63 -0.41
CA VAL A 109 30.80 -10.15 0.27
C VAL A 109 30.02 -11.41 0.64
N LYS A 110 30.30 -11.95 1.81
CA LYS A 110 29.42 -12.93 2.44
C LYS A 110 28.12 -12.18 2.66
N GLY A 111 27.16 -12.41 1.79
CA GLY A 111 25.83 -11.82 1.92
C GLY A 111 25.32 -12.12 3.33
N ILE A 112 25.18 -11.05 4.15
CA ILE A 112 24.67 -11.19 5.51
C ILE A 112 23.23 -11.64 5.37
N LEU A 113 22.89 -12.70 6.06
CA LEU A 113 21.52 -13.23 6.11
C LEU A 113 20.54 -12.12 6.57
N PRO A 114 19.40 -11.93 5.91
CA PRO A 114 18.38 -11.04 6.41
C PRO A 114 18.00 -11.44 7.83
N LYS A 115 18.24 -10.55 8.79
CA LYS A 115 17.83 -10.77 10.18
C LYS A 115 16.42 -10.19 10.34
N THR A 116 15.42 -11.06 10.33
CA THR A 116 14.08 -10.69 10.78
C THR A 116 14.03 -10.86 12.30
N ARG A 117 13.47 -9.91 13.00
CA ARG A 117 13.23 -9.96 14.45
C ARG A 117 11.81 -9.53 14.74
N LEU A 118 11.20 -10.14 15.74
CA LEU A 118 9.94 -9.70 16.32
C LEU A 118 10.23 -8.55 17.30
N THR A 119 9.55 -7.42 17.14
CA THR A 119 9.67 -6.27 18.05
C THR A 119 8.25 -5.79 18.36
N GLY A 120 7.75 -6.11 19.56
CA GLY A 120 6.34 -5.92 19.84
C GLY A 120 5.47 -6.78 18.92
N ASN A 121 4.49 -6.17 18.28
CA ASN A 121 3.61 -6.81 17.29
C ASN A 121 4.11 -6.68 15.84
N SER A 122 5.37 -6.31 15.65
CA SER A 122 5.94 -6.08 14.32
C SER A 122 7.09 -7.04 14.00
N LEU A 123 7.21 -7.37 12.72
CA LEU A 123 8.31 -8.12 12.12
C LEU A 123 9.28 -7.12 11.48
N VAL A 124 10.45 -6.93 12.07
CA VAL A 124 11.48 -6.05 11.51
C VAL A 124 12.51 -6.89 10.75
N THR A 125 12.59 -6.71 9.44
CA THR A 125 13.53 -7.40 8.55
C THR A 125 14.64 -6.43 8.13
N THR A 126 15.89 -6.75 8.43
CA THR A 126 17.04 -5.98 7.96
C THR A 126 17.26 -6.25 6.48
N ILE A 127 17.36 -5.19 5.69
CA ILE A 127 17.55 -5.25 4.23
C ILE A 127 18.99 -4.89 3.88
N ASP A 128 19.55 -3.88 4.55
CA ASP A 128 20.91 -3.37 4.29
C ASP A 128 21.97 -4.46 4.46
N GLY A 129 22.87 -4.55 3.47
CA GLY A 129 23.94 -5.56 3.45
C GLY A 129 23.46 -6.99 3.26
N THR A 130 22.16 -7.22 3.07
CA THR A 130 21.56 -8.54 2.86
C THR A 130 21.20 -8.80 1.41
N VAL A 131 20.85 -10.05 1.16
CA VAL A 131 20.35 -10.48 -0.16
C VAL A 131 19.06 -9.75 -0.58
N LEU A 132 18.23 -9.33 0.33
CA LEU A 132 17.01 -8.55 0.01
C LEU A 132 17.34 -7.14 -0.49
N GLY A 133 18.46 -6.56 -0.07
CA GLY A 133 18.93 -5.24 -0.52
C GLY A 133 19.34 -5.16 -1.98
N GLN A 134 19.29 -6.25 -2.73
CA GLN A 134 19.59 -6.29 -4.16
C GLN A 134 18.41 -6.87 -4.96
N SER A 135 17.22 -6.86 -4.42
CA SER A 135 16.00 -7.42 -5.04
C SER A 135 15.35 -6.50 -6.08
N GLY A 136 16.03 -5.49 -6.58
CA GLY A 136 15.47 -4.54 -7.53
C GLY A 136 14.68 -3.43 -6.84
N SER A 137 13.39 -3.33 -7.10
CA SER A 137 12.51 -2.33 -6.48
C SER A 137 12.08 -2.72 -5.05
N ALA A 138 11.58 -1.74 -4.29
CA ALA A 138 10.98 -2.01 -2.99
C ALA A 138 9.75 -2.93 -3.10
N LYS A 139 8.95 -2.81 -4.17
CA LYS A 139 7.80 -3.70 -4.41
C LYS A 139 8.23 -5.17 -4.45
N GLU A 140 9.25 -5.47 -5.22
CA GLU A 140 9.77 -6.83 -5.37
C GLU A 140 10.46 -7.35 -4.12
N MET A 141 11.15 -6.47 -3.42
CA MET A 141 11.79 -6.80 -2.15
C MET A 141 10.74 -7.08 -1.08
N LEU A 142 9.66 -6.27 -0.98
CA LEU A 142 8.58 -6.47 -0.03
C LEU A 142 7.87 -7.81 -0.20
N ALA A 143 7.65 -8.25 -1.44
CA ALA A 143 7.08 -9.58 -1.72
C ALA A 143 7.92 -10.74 -1.15
N LYS A 144 9.19 -10.50 -0.80
CA LYS A 144 10.12 -11.46 -0.23
C LYS A 144 10.34 -11.28 1.28
N VAL A 145 9.73 -10.25 1.88
CA VAL A 145 9.79 -10.03 3.32
C VAL A 145 8.87 -11.03 4.03
N PRO A 146 9.33 -11.68 5.11
CA PRO A 146 8.49 -12.60 5.89
C PRO A 146 7.19 -11.94 6.34
N GLY A 147 6.06 -12.65 6.16
CA GLY A 147 4.72 -12.16 6.46
C GLY A 147 4.05 -11.37 5.33
N MET A 148 4.77 -11.10 4.24
CA MET A 148 4.25 -10.46 3.04
C MET A 148 4.04 -11.47 1.91
N MET A 149 3.11 -11.17 1.02
CA MET A 149 2.88 -11.90 -0.23
C MET A 149 2.50 -10.94 -1.35
N GLN A 150 2.69 -11.37 -2.57
CA GLN A 150 2.17 -10.70 -3.74
C GLN A 150 0.87 -11.39 -4.17
N ASN A 151 -0.14 -10.62 -4.50
CA ASN A 151 -1.40 -11.11 -5.07
C ASN A 151 -1.70 -10.29 -6.32
N GLY A 152 -1.47 -10.87 -7.48
CA GLY A 152 -1.45 -10.12 -8.74
C GLY A 152 -0.42 -8.99 -8.68
N ASP A 153 -0.86 -7.77 -8.94
CA ASP A 153 -0.02 -6.57 -8.81
C ASP A 153 0.03 -5.98 -7.39
N ASN A 154 -0.78 -6.47 -6.48
CA ASN A 154 -0.88 -5.95 -5.12
C ASN A 154 0.10 -6.64 -4.17
N LEU A 155 0.54 -5.88 -3.16
CA LEU A 155 1.27 -6.41 -2.02
C LEU A 155 0.30 -6.57 -0.86
N GLU A 156 0.35 -7.73 -0.22
CA GLU A 156 -0.51 -8.04 0.91
C GLU A 156 0.30 -8.54 2.10
N VAL A 157 -0.19 -8.25 3.29
CA VAL A 157 0.23 -8.96 4.51
C VAL A 157 -0.66 -10.19 4.64
N ILE A 158 -0.05 -11.36 4.83
CA ILE A 158 -0.74 -12.65 4.80
C ILE A 158 -1.89 -12.66 5.81
N GLY A 159 -3.11 -12.87 5.32
CA GLY A 159 -4.34 -12.87 6.12
C GLY A 159 -4.85 -11.49 6.53
N LYS A 160 -4.26 -10.38 6.04
CA LYS A 160 -4.63 -9.00 6.41
C LYS A 160 -5.03 -8.13 5.23
N GLY A 161 -4.75 -8.57 4.00
CA GLY A 161 -4.93 -7.78 2.79
C GLY A 161 -3.83 -6.73 2.61
N SER A 162 -4.14 -5.71 1.82
CA SER A 162 -3.20 -4.64 1.45
C SER A 162 -2.85 -3.75 2.65
N PRO A 163 -1.56 -3.60 3.00
CA PRO A 163 -1.13 -2.75 4.10
C PRO A 163 -1.11 -1.28 3.73
N VAL A 164 -1.24 -0.42 4.73
CA VAL A 164 -0.84 0.98 4.62
C VAL A 164 0.68 1.07 4.72
N ILE A 165 1.33 1.73 3.76
CA ILE A 165 2.79 1.76 3.65
C ILE A 165 3.34 3.12 3.99
N TYR A 166 4.35 3.14 4.85
CA TYR A 166 5.10 4.34 5.22
C TYR A 166 6.56 4.21 4.78
N ILE A 167 7.10 5.24 4.16
CA ILE A 167 8.51 5.34 3.78
C ILE A 167 9.16 6.45 4.61
N ASN A 168 10.10 6.09 5.49
CA ASN A 168 10.74 7.00 6.45
C ASN A 168 9.76 7.77 7.34
N GLY A 169 8.65 7.12 7.71
CA GLY A 169 7.58 7.72 8.51
C GLY A 169 6.53 8.47 7.70
N ARG A 170 6.77 8.76 6.42
CA ARG A 170 5.82 9.39 5.50
C ARG A 170 4.86 8.37 4.93
N LEU A 171 3.57 8.71 4.91
CA LEU A 171 2.57 7.91 4.20
C LEU A 171 2.87 7.87 2.69
N MET A 172 2.87 6.68 2.12
CA MET A 172 2.96 6.47 0.68
C MET A 172 1.67 6.96 0.00
N GLN A 173 1.79 7.81 -1.01
CA GLN A 173 0.63 8.38 -1.71
C GLN A 173 0.29 7.61 -3.00
N ASP A 174 1.29 6.97 -3.58
CA ASP A 174 1.21 6.29 -4.86
C ASP A 174 1.96 4.94 -4.81
N ALA A 175 1.34 3.88 -5.31
CA ALA A 175 1.94 2.54 -5.38
C ALA A 175 3.21 2.49 -6.25
N ASP A 176 3.34 3.39 -7.22
CA ASP A 176 4.53 3.49 -8.04
C ASP A 176 5.77 3.97 -7.27
N GLU A 177 5.59 4.57 -6.09
CA GLU A 177 6.72 4.88 -5.21
C GLU A 177 7.51 3.61 -4.81
N LEU A 178 6.85 2.47 -4.67
CA LEU A 178 7.51 1.19 -4.39
C LEU A 178 8.27 0.63 -5.58
N LYS A 179 7.81 0.90 -6.78
CA LYS A 179 8.53 0.52 -8.00
C LYS A 179 9.80 1.35 -8.16
N ARG A 180 9.77 2.63 -7.75
CA ARG A 180 10.90 3.57 -7.84
C ARG A 180 11.94 3.40 -6.75
N LEU A 181 11.50 3.13 -5.52
CA LEU A 181 12.40 2.92 -4.39
C LEU A 181 13.20 1.63 -4.59
N ARG A 182 14.53 1.74 -4.59
CA ARG A 182 15.42 0.59 -4.76
C ARG A 182 15.62 -0.14 -3.44
N SER A 183 15.63 -1.46 -3.51
CA SER A 183 15.88 -2.30 -2.33
C SER A 183 17.24 -2.04 -1.69
N GLU A 184 18.26 -1.68 -2.46
CA GLU A 184 19.59 -1.31 -1.96
C GLU A 184 19.61 -0.02 -1.13
N GLU A 185 18.62 0.85 -1.28
CA GLU A 185 18.46 2.07 -0.49
C GLU A 185 17.78 1.82 0.84
N ILE A 186 17.17 0.65 1.01
CA ILE A 186 16.39 0.30 2.19
C ILE A 186 17.33 -0.24 3.27
N LYS A 187 17.19 0.29 4.47
CA LYS A 187 17.87 -0.18 5.65
C LYS A 187 17.16 -1.38 6.27
N ASP A 188 15.88 -1.23 6.53
CA ASP A 188 15.02 -2.27 7.10
C ASP A 188 13.56 -2.03 6.77
N VAL A 189 12.77 -3.08 6.91
CA VAL A 189 11.31 -3.08 6.75
C VAL A 189 10.68 -3.62 8.01
N GLU A 190 9.68 -2.91 8.50
CA GLU A 190 8.86 -3.29 9.65
C GLU A 190 7.45 -3.60 9.17
N VAL A 191 6.99 -4.84 9.33
CA VAL A 191 5.63 -5.28 9.05
C VAL A 191 4.87 -5.37 10.36
N ILE A 192 3.84 -4.54 10.53
CA ILE A 192 3.00 -4.45 11.73
C ILE A 192 1.68 -5.14 11.42
N ASN A 193 1.49 -6.33 11.96
CA ASN A 193 0.31 -7.16 11.70
C ASN A 193 -0.94 -6.70 12.46
N ASN A 194 -0.77 -5.89 13.50
CA ASN A 194 -1.86 -5.33 14.27
C ASN A 194 -1.49 -3.89 14.69
N PRO A 195 -1.79 -2.90 13.80
CA PRO A 195 -1.47 -1.50 14.06
C PRO A 195 -2.22 -0.98 15.29
N GLY A 196 -1.51 -0.20 16.12
CA GLY A 196 -2.04 0.39 17.34
C GLY A 196 -3.06 1.51 17.09
N ALA A 197 -3.50 2.14 18.19
CA ALA A 197 -4.59 3.13 18.20
C ALA A 197 -4.28 4.43 17.43
N GLN A 198 -3.01 4.74 17.19
CA GLN A 198 -2.59 5.91 16.40
C GLN A 198 -2.95 5.81 14.91
N TYR A 199 -3.26 4.62 14.42
CA TYR A 199 -3.74 4.39 13.05
C TYR A 199 -5.25 4.39 13.01
N SER A 200 -5.83 4.73 11.85
CA SER A 200 -7.27 4.64 11.64
C SER A 200 -7.78 3.23 11.98
N ALA A 201 -8.99 3.15 12.52
CA ALA A 201 -9.63 1.88 12.84
C ALA A 201 -9.84 0.97 11.63
N THR A 202 -9.77 1.51 10.41
CA THR A 202 -9.86 0.73 9.16
C THR A 202 -8.55 0.07 8.74
N VAL A 203 -7.40 0.45 9.34
CA VAL A 203 -6.09 -0.08 8.97
C VAL A 203 -5.84 -1.42 9.65
N THR A 204 -5.75 -2.49 8.87
CA THR A 204 -5.54 -3.87 9.35
C THR A 204 -4.07 -4.25 9.48
N SER A 205 -3.20 -3.63 8.67
CA SER A 205 -1.75 -3.85 8.71
C SER A 205 -0.99 -2.63 8.20
N VAL A 206 0.25 -2.48 8.66
CA VAL A 206 1.13 -1.38 8.27
C VAL A 206 2.50 -1.91 7.90
N VAL A 207 3.08 -1.37 6.84
CA VAL A 207 4.48 -1.62 6.46
C VAL A 207 5.25 -0.31 6.57
N ARG A 208 6.31 -0.29 7.36
CA ARG A 208 7.22 0.84 7.47
C ARG A 208 8.55 0.51 6.82
N ILE A 209 8.91 1.26 5.81
CA ILE A 209 10.19 1.16 5.11
C ILE A 209 11.11 2.25 5.65
N ARG A 210 12.26 1.87 6.15
CA ARG A 210 13.32 2.81 6.53
C ARG A 210 14.45 2.72 5.52
N THR A 211 14.83 3.85 4.95
CA THR A 211 15.94 3.91 4.00
C THR A 211 17.25 4.27 4.68
N LYS A 212 18.35 4.00 4.01
CA LYS A 212 19.69 4.42 4.44
C LYS A 212 19.79 5.94 4.42
N LYS A 213 20.51 6.51 5.37
CA LYS A 213 20.87 7.93 5.32
C LYS A 213 21.94 8.14 4.25
N ARG A 214 21.53 8.28 2.99
CA ARG A 214 22.45 8.79 1.97
C ARG A 214 22.40 10.32 1.99
N GLN A 215 23.54 10.93 2.20
CA GLN A 215 23.73 12.37 2.08
C GLN A 215 24.04 12.65 0.61
N GLY A 216 23.07 13.19 -0.13
CA GLY A 216 23.25 13.67 -1.49
C GLY A 216 22.84 15.14 -1.54
N GLU A 217 23.80 16.05 -1.53
CA GLU A 217 23.60 17.46 -1.88
C GLU A 217 23.43 17.61 -3.38
N GLY A 218 22.77 18.70 -3.80
CA GLY A 218 22.61 19.05 -5.21
C GLY A 218 21.46 18.34 -5.90
N PHE A 219 21.56 18.28 -7.22
CA PHE A 219 20.57 17.70 -8.10
C PHE A 219 20.69 16.18 -8.17
N GLY A 220 19.55 15.50 -8.18
CA GLY A 220 19.45 14.07 -8.43
C GLY A 220 18.17 13.77 -9.22
N PHE A 221 18.22 12.73 -10.04
CA PHE A 221 17.05 12.27 -10.77
C PHE A 221 17.07 10.76 -10.97
N ASP A 222 15.90 10.21 -11.25
CA ASP A 222 15.73 8.85 -11.72
C ASP A 222 14.68 8.83 -12.82
N ALA A 223 14.92 8.05 -13.84
CA ALA A 223 14.04 7.92 -14.98
C ALA A 223 13.93 6.45 -15.40
N GLU A 224 12.71 6.00 -15.69
CA GLU A 224 12.41 4.66 -16.18
C GLU A 224 11.52 4.76 -17.41
N VAL A 225 11.85 3.99 -18.43
CA VAL A 225 11.00 3.73 -19.59
C VAL A 225 10.65 2.25 -19.56
N SER A 226 9.39 1.93 -19.69
CA SER A 226 8.90 0.55 -19.67
C SER A 226 7.88 0.31 -20.78
N ASN A 227 7.77 -0.96 -21.18
CA ASN A 227 6.67 -1.42 -22.01
C ASN A 227 6.18 -2.75 -21.49
N ARG A 228 4.87 -2.86 -21.26
CA ARG A 228 4.19 -4.11 -20.96
C ARG A 228 3.47 -4.57 -22.22
N GLN A 229 3.85 -5.74 -22.72
CA GLN A 229 3.25 -6.41 -23.86
C GLN A 229 2.32 -7.50 -23.37
N ASN A 230 1.06 -7.45 -23.70
CA ASN A 230 0.15 -8.58 -23.55
C ASN A 230 0.44 -9.63 -24.63
N LEU A 231 0.71 -10.87 -24.22
CA LEU A 231 1.09 -11.93 -25.13
C LEU A 231 -0.11 -12.68 -25.73
N ALA A 232 -1.28 -12.60 -25.09
CA ALA A 232 -2.51 -13.23 -25.58
C ALA A 232 -3.21 -12.35 -26.62
N TYR A 233 -3.30 -11.05 -26.38
CA TYR A 233 -4.08 -10.09 -27.17
C TYR A 233 -3.23 -9.09 -27.97
N GLY A 234 -1.89 -9.12 -27.82
CA GLY A 234 -0.96 -8.30 -28.60
C GLY A 234 -0.90 -6.82 -28.22
N GLN A 235 -1.54 -6.40 -27.13
CA GLN A 235 -1.58 -5.01 -26.71
C GLN A 235 -0.28 -4.58 -26.05
N SER A 236 0.07 -3.29 -26.22
CA SER A 236 1.31 -2.70 -25.73
C SER A 236 1.03 -1.48 -24.87
N ASP A 237 1.56 -1.47 -23.66
CA ASP A 237 1.38 -0.41 -22.68
C ASP A 237 2.72 0.25 -22.35
N PRO A 238 3.17 1.25 -23.12
CA PRO A 238 4.35 2.01 -22.80
C PRO A 238 4.13 2.93 -21.60
N GLY A 239 5.18 3.14 -20.82
CA GLY A 239 5.17 4.02 -19.67
C GLY A 239 6.48 4.76 -19.48
N ILE A 240 6.40 5.98 -18.96
CA ILE A 240 7.56 6.82 -18.61
C ILE A 240 7.37 7.32 -17.18
N ASN A 241 8.37 7.11 -16.36
CA ASN A 241 8.39 7.58 -14.98
C ASN A 241 9.66 8.38 -14.72
N THR A 242 9.53 9.58 -14.16
CA THR A 242 10.67 10.43 -13.82
C THR A 242 10.48 11.04 -12.44
N ASN A 243 11.56 11.12 -11.67
CA ASN A 243 11.60 11.85 -10.42
C ASN A 243 12.86 12.70 -10.37
N MET A 244 12.71 13.91 -9.87
CA MET A 244 13.76 14.89 -9.75
C MET A 244 13.75 15.46 -8.35
N ARG A 245 14.92 15.83 -7.85
CA ARG A 245 15.05 16.53 -6.59
C ARG A 245 16.25 17.44 -6.62
N TYR A 246 16.17 18.49 -5.83
CA TYR A 246 17.28 19.38 -5.55
C TYR A 246 17.35 19.62 -4.05
N ARG A 247 18.51 19.37 -3.46
CA ARG A 247 18.77 19.59 -2.04
C ARG A 247 19.91 20.57 -1.85
N HIS A 248 19.69 21.52 -0.97
CA HIS A 248 20.71 22.43 -0.51
C HIS A 248 20.56 22.64 1.00
N ASN A 249 21.57 22.19 1.76
CA ASN A 249 21.56 22.23 3.22
C ASN A 249 20.28 21.60 3.83
N ASN A 250 19.47 22.42 4.47
CA ASN A 250 18.25 22.04 5.18
C ASN A 250 16.99 22.07 4.33
N PHE A 251 17.09 22.47 3.07
CA PHE A 251 15.95 22.62 2.17
C PHE A 251 16.04 21.63 1.02
N GLU A 252 14.91 21.01 0.69
CA GLU A 252 14.79 20.10 -0.44
C GLU A 252 13.52 20.42 -1.22
N VAL A 253 13.62 20.45 -2.54
CA VAL A 253 12.48 20.43 -3.46
C VAL A 253 12.54 19.14 -4.25
N PHE A 254 11.38 18.51 -4.44
CA PHE A 254 11.27 17.29 -5.21
C PHE A 254 10.00 17.29 -6.05
N GLY A 255 10.00 16.52 -7.12
CA GLY A 255 8.84 16.35 -7.99
C GLY A 255 9.05 15.21 -8.95
N GLY A 256 7.95 14.81 -9.61
CA GLY A 256 8.00 13.74 -10.59
C GLY A 256 6.78 13.70 -11.48
N ILE A 257 6.93 12.97 -12.56
CA ILE A 257 5.90 12.75 -13.57
C ILE A 257 5.89 11.25 -13.90
N ASN A 258 4.70 10.67 -13.91
CA ASN A 258 4.45 9.31 -14.36
C ASN A 258 3.36 9.36 -15.45
N TRP A 259 3.77 9.15 -16.69
CA TRP A 259 2.86 8.93 -17.81
C TRP A 259 2.69 7.43 -18.01
N TRP A 260 1.44 6.98 -18.05
CA TRP A 260 1.11 5.56 -18.12
C TRP A 260 0.05 5.28 -19.17
N ASN A 261 0.16 4.12 -19.77
CA ASN A 261 -0.88 3.47 -20.54
C ASN A 261 -1.19 2.13 -19.90
N TYR A 262 -2.42 1.72 -19.98
CA TYR A 262 -2.88 0.44 -19.47
C TYR A 262 -4.02 -0.07 -20.31
N THR A 263 -3.90 -1.30 -20.77
CA THR A 263 -4.93 -2.03 -21.48
C THR A 263 -5.28 -3.29 -20.72
N SER A 264 -6.57 -3.55 -20.56
CA SER A 264 -7.07 -4.76 -19.92
C SER A 264 -8.15 -5.37 -20.80
N VAL A 265 -8.06 -6.67 -21.03
CA VAL A 265 -9.11 -7.48 -21.66
C VAL A 265 -9.53 -8.54 -20.65
N ASN A 266 -10.81 -8.59 -20.35
CA ASN A 266 -11.38 -9.57 -19.44
C ASN A 266 -12.55 -10.26 -20.15
N ASP A 267 -12.39 -11.55 -20.37
CA ASP A 267 -13.46 -12.41 -20.83
C ASP A 267 -14.08 -13.12 -19.63
N SER A 268 -15.40 -13.24 -19.59
CA SER A 268 -16.11 -13.95 -18.51
C SER A 268 -17.30 -14.71 -19.04
N GLU A 269 -17.54 -15.86 -18.46
CA GLU A 269 -18.72 -16.66 -18.68
C GLU A 269 -19.55 -16.68 -17.39
N LEU A 270 -20.82 -16.31 -17.49
CA LEU A 270 -21.75 -16.34 -16.38
C LEU A 270 -22.86 -17.34 -16.67
N GLN A 271 -23.15 -18.19 -15.68
CA GLN A 271 -24.32 -19.04 -15.66
C GLN A 271 -25.12 -18.73 -14.42
N GLN A 272 -26.37 -18.32 -14.58
CA GLN A 272 -27.20 -17.84 -13.50
C GLN A 272 -28.52 -18.60 -13.51
N TRP A 273 -28.99 -19.00 -12.33
CA TRP A 273 -30.29 -19.61 -12.12
C TRP A 273 -31.03 -18.87 -11.03
N SER A 274 -32.27 -18.47 -11.30
CA SER A 274 -33.17 -17.95 -10.28
C SER A 274 -34.46 -18.75 -10.23
N TYR A 275 -35.00 -18.91 -9.01
CA TYR A 275 -36.18 -19.71 -8.72
C TYR A 275 -37.22 -18.87 -8.02
N MET A 276 -38.43 -18.81 -8.59
CA MET A 276 -39.53 -18.02 -8.06
C MET A 276 -40.83 -18.82 -8.09
N LYS A 277 -41.60 -18.71 -7.01
CA LYS A 277 -42.92 -19.34 -6.96
C LYS A 277 -43.93 -18.32 -7.49
N GLN A 278 -44.64 -18.67 -8.62
CA GLN A 278 -45.64 -17.84 -9.26
C GLN A 278 -46.85 -18.66 -9.57
N ASN A 279 -48.04 -18.20 -9.13
CA ASN A 279 -49.33 -18.89 -9.33
C ASN A 279 -49.34 -20.38 -8.97
N GLY A 280 -48.62 -20.74 -7.93
CA GLY A 280 -48.50 -22.14 -7.45
C GLY A 280 -47.46 -22.99 -8.16
N ASN A 281 -46.90 -22.53 -9.28
CA ASN A 281 -45.87 -23.24 -10.03
C ASN A 281 -44.48 -22.68 -9.68
N MET A 282 -43.42 -23.54 -9.79
CA MET A 282 -42.06 -23.17 -9.63
C MET A 282 -41.49 -22.72 -10.99
N LEU A 283 -41.14 -21.45 -11.08
CA LEU A 283 -40.49 -20.85 -12.23
C LEU A 283 -39.00 -20.87 -12.09
N CYS A 284 -38.31 -21.36 -13.09
CA CYS A 284 -36.84 -21.29 -13.17
C CYS A 284 -36.45 -20.38 -14.34
N THR A 285 -35.64 -19.38 -14.06
CA THR A 285 -34.98 -18.55 -15.07
C THR A 285 -33.51 -18.90 -15.15
N GLU A 286 -33.05 -19.34 -16.29
CA GLU A 286 -31.65 -19.63 -16.59
C GLU A 286 -31.13 -18.53 -17.54
N GLN A 287 -29.95 -18.00 -17.22
CA GLN A 287 -29.24 -17.03 -18.04
C GLN A 287 -27.82 -17.53 -18.25
N ALA A 288 -27.41 -17.72 -19.50
CA ALA A 288 -26.05 -18.01 -19.89
C ALA A 288 -25.47 -16.81 -20.63
N SER A 289 -24.51 -16.13 -20.06
CA SER A 289 -23.93 -14.93 -20.62
C SER A 289 -22.44 -15.09 -20.91
N GLN A 290 -22.01 -14.60 -22.06
CA GLN A 290 -20.61 -14.38 -22.41
C GLN A 290 -20.35 -12.89 -22.41
N LEU A 291 -19.33 -12.47 -21.69
CA LEU A 291 -18.94 -11.07 -21.52
C LEU A 291 -17.51 -10.88 -21.96
N ARG A 292 -17.28 -9.78 -22.67
CA ARG A 292 -15.96 -9.26 -22.96
C ARG A 292 -15.89 -7.81 -22.56
N ASN A 293 -14.89 -7.44 -21.79
CA ASN A 293 -14.66 -6.07 -21.37
C ASN A 293 -13.23 -5.66 -21.75
N ASP A 294 -13.13 -4.81 -22.76
CA ASP A 294 -11.91 -4.22 -23.25
C ASP A 294 -11.78 -2.81 -22.68
N TRP A 295 -10.84 -2.58 -21.79
CA TRP A 295 -10.58 -1.29 -21.18
C TRP A 295 -9.23 -0.75 -21.63
N VAL A 296 -9.20 0.45 -22.15
CA VAL A 296 -7.98 1.18 -22.53
C VAL A 296 -7.95 2.53 -21.84
N GLY A 297 -6.88 2.84 -21.18
CA GLY A 297 -6.71 4.11 -20.50
C GLY A 297 -5.29 4.63 -20.54
N HIS A 298 -5.15 5.94 -20.50
CA HIS A 298 -3.90 6.62 -20.35
C HIS A 298 -4.03 7.82 -19.41
N GLY A 299 -2.99 8.11 -18.70
CA GLY A 299 -3.02 9.18 -17.72
C GLY A 299 -1.66 9.74 -17.37
N LEU A 300 -1.72 10.80 -16.60
CA LEU A 300 -0.56 11.53 -16.13
C LEU A 300 -0.69 11.78 -14.64
N ASN A 301 0.21 11.17 -13.86
CA ASN A 301 0.33 11.46 -12.45
C ASN A 301 1.56 12.36 -12.25
N SER A 302 1.38 13.44 -11.54
CA SER A 302 2.46 14.38 -11.23
C SER A 302 2.45 14.78 -9.77
N HIS A 303 3.61 15.05 -9.22
CA HIS A 303 3.71 15.59 -7.87
C HIS A 303 4.85 16.59 -7.76
N ILE A 304 4.69 17.52 -6.83
CA ILE A 304 5.72 18.47 -6.42
C ILE A 304 5.62 18.68 -4.91
N GLY A 305 6.76 18.87 -4.29
CA GLY A 305 6.80 19.14 -2.87
C GLY A 305 8.12 19.72 -2.41
N PHE A 306 8.13 20.13 -1.17
CA PHE A 306 9.34 20.58 -0.47
C PHE A 306 9.37 20.01 0.96
N ASP A 307 10.58 19.95 1.49
CA ASP A 307 10.88 19.68 2.89
C ASP A 307 11.87 20.73 3.38
N TRP A 308 11.60 21.30 4.54
CA TRP A 308 12.48 22.28 5.14
C TRP A 308 12.72 21.92 6.61
N MET A 309 13.96 21.61 6.92
CA MET A 309 14.41 21.40 8.29
C MET A 309 14.71 22.79 8.92
N LEU A 310 13.75 23.29 9.70
CA LEU A 310 13.84 24.57 10.38
C LEU A 310 14.95 24.57 11.44
N ALA A 311 15.09 23.43 12.13
CA ALA A 311 16.11 23.18 13.15
C ALA A 311 16.41 21.67 13.18
N GLU A 312 17.38 21.26 13.96
CA GLU A 312 17.86 19.89 14.03
C GLU A 312 16.74 18.84 14.29
N ASN A 313 15.69 19.24 15.02
CA ASN A 313 14.57 18.38 15.37
C ASN A 313 13.20 18.95 14.92
N HIS A 314 13.17 19.87 13.98
CA HIS A 314 11.94 20.53 13.50
C HIS A 314 11.94 20.58 11.98
N SER A 315 10.94 19.99 11.35
CA SER A 315 10.74 20.02 9.92
C SER A 315 9.31 20.38 9.55
N VAL A 316 9.16 21.10 8.47
CA VAL A 316 7.89 21.39 7.81
C VAL A 316 8.02 20.98 6.34
N GLY A 317 6.92 20.60 5.74
CA GLY A 317 6.92 20.32 4.33
C GLY A 317 5.50 20.33 3.77
N MET A 318 5.44 20.38 2.44
CA MET A 318 4.19 20.31 1.70
C MET A 318 4.42 19.49 0.43
N ARG A 319 3.42 18.71 0.08
CA ARG A 319 3.37 17.96 -1.17
C ARG A 319 2.01 18.15 -1.82
N ILE A 320 2.00 18.30 -3.11
CA ILE A 320 0.81 18.37 -3.96
C ILE A 320 0.93 17.26 -4.99
N ASP A 321 -0.09 16.45 -5.11
CA ASP A 321 -0.22 15.40 -6.12
C ASP A 321 -1.39 15.74 -7.03
N ARG A 322 -1.19 15.53 -8.32
CA ARG A 322 -2.22 15.62 -9.34
C ARG A 322 -2.27 14.33 -10.13
N ASN A 323 -3.45 13.75 -10.23
CA ASN A 323 -3.71 12.54 -11.00
C ASN A 323 -4.78 12.85 -12.04
N ASP A 324 -4.40 12.73 -13.31
CA ASP A 324 -5.29 12.97 -14.45
C ASP A 324 -5.44 11.65 -15.22
N VAL A 325 -6.64 11.16 -15.33
CA VAL A 325 -7.02 10.16 -16.33
C VAL A 325 -7.47 10.93 -17.56
N LEU A 326 -6.59 11.00 -18.55
CA LEU A 326 -6.76 11.86 -19.71
C LEU A 326 -7.89 11.39 -20.60
N ASN A 327 -7.97 10.08 -20.82
CA ASN A 327 -9.05 9.44 -21.55
C ASN A 327 -9.07 7.95 -21.23
N THR A 328 -10.24 7.40 -21.01
CA THR A 328 -10.47 5.96 -21.02
C THR A 328 -11.49 5.62 -22.06
N HIS A 329 -11.34 4.47 -22.62
CA HIS A 329 -12.24 3.87 -23.57
C HIS A 329 -12.56 2.48 -23.08
N THR A 330 -13.84 2.17 -22.97
CA THR A 330 -14.31 0.85 -22.53
C THR A 330 -15.27 0.32 -23.59
N GLU A 331 -14.95 -0.85 -24.10
CA GLU A 331 -15.87 -1.63 -24.92
C GLU A 331 -16.33 -2.82 -24.10
N PHE A 332 -17.61 -2.93 -23.93
CA PHE A 332 -18.22 -4.04 -23.21
C PHE A 332 -19.23 -4.73 -24.11
N ASP A 333 -18.96 -5.97 -24.42
CA ASP A 333 -19.82 -6.84 -25.20
C ASP A 333 -20.40 -7.92 -24.30
N GLN A 334 -21.71 -8.08 -24.32
CA GLN A 334 -22.40 -9.14 -23.61
C GLN A 334 -23.40 -9.81 -24.51
N THR A 335 -23.36 -11.13 -24.59
CA THR A 335 -24.45 -11.93 -25.20
C THR A 335 -25.05 -12.81 -24.11
N THR A 336 -26.37 -12.79 -23.98
CA THR A 336 -27.13 -13.55 -22.98
C THR A 336 -28.19 -14.40 -23.65
N ASP A 337 -28.13 -15.70 -23.41
CA ASP A 337 -29.22 -16.67 -23.71
C ASP A 337 -30.03 -16.83 -22.42
N MET A 338 -31.28 -16.37 -22.43
CA MET A 338 -32.21 -16.45 -21.29
C MET A 338 -33.36 -17.37 -21.61
N LYS A 339 -33.58 -18.34 -20.73
CA LYS A 339 -34.67 -19.31 -20.79
C LYS A 339 -35.46 -19.29 -19.49
N GLN A 340 -36.75 -19.26 -19.62
CA GLN A 340 -37.67 -19.39 -18.49
C GLN A 340 -38.56 -20.58 -18.70
N TYR A 341 -38.64 -21.44 -17.72
CA TYR A 341 -39.41 -22.68 -17.77
C TYR A 341 -40.04 -23.04 -16.42
N LEU A 342 -41.12 -23.82 -16.49
CA LEU A 342 -41.71 -24.43 -15.30
C LEU A 342 -40.83 -25.59 -14.84
N LEU A 343 -40.32 -25.54 -13.59
CA LEU A 343 -39.41 -26.53 -13.07
C LEU A 343 -40.01 -27.93 -13.03
N ASP A 344 -41.29 -28.05 -12.64
CA ASP A 344 -42.00 -29.31 -12.45
C ASP A 344 -42.26 -30.08 -13.75
N SER A 345 -42.46 -29.35 -14.89
CA SER A 345 -42.80 -29.95 -16.20
C SER A 345 -41.68 -29.75 -17.23
N SER A 346 -40.63 -28.96 -16.89
CA SER A 346 -39.59 -28.53 -17.83
C SER A 346 -40.18 -27.84 -19.11
N SER A 347 -41.40 -27.32 -18.99
CA SER A 347 -42.05 -26.64 -20.12
C SER A 347 -41.46 -25.27 -20.30
N LEU A 348 -40.85 -25.00 -21.48
CA LEU A 348 -40.30 -23.71 -21.87
C LEU A 348 -41.43 -22.68 -22.02
N LEU A 349 -41.32 -21.55 -21.32
CA LEU A 349 -42.24 -20.43 -21.37
C LEU A 349 -41.71 -19.30 -22.25
N THR A 350 -40.46 -18.91 -22.05
CA THR A 350 -39.81 -17.88 -22.86
C THR A 350 -38.36 -18.27 -23.16
N HIS A 351 -37.91 -17.80 -24.33
CA HIS A 351 -36.51 -17.94 -24.73
C HIS A 351 -36.13 -16.65 -25.44
N ASP A 352 -35.19 -15.91 -24.81
CA ASP A 352 -34.74 -14.63 -25.34
C ASP A 352 -33.22 -14.70 -25.57
N ILE A 353 -32.79 -14.11 -26.68
CA ILE A 353 -31.36 -13.87 -26.95
C ILE A 353 -31.17 -12.35 -26.94
N ASN A 354 -30.33 -11.91 -25.99
CA ASN A 354 -29.96 -10.51 -25.83
C ASN A 354 -28.50 -10.31 -26.20
N SER A 355 -28.19 -9.29 -26.97
CA SER A 355 -26.84 -8.81 -27.24
C SER A 355 -26.77 -7.36 -26.83
N ASN A 356 -25.79 -7.02 -26.00
CA ASN A 356 -25.54 -5.69 -25.49
C ASN A 356 -24.14 -5.28 -25.88
N HIS A 357 -23.99 -4.19 -26.59
CA HIS A 357 -22.73 -3.55 -26.91
C HIS A 357 -22.71 -2.18 -26.26
N GLN A 358 -21.75 -1.95 -25.36
CA GLN A 358 -21.61 -0.71 -24.62
C GLN A 358 -20.26 -0.06 -24.92
N HIS A 359 -20.32 1.19 -25.31
CA HIS A 359 -19.19 2.06 -25.49
C HIS A 359 -19.11 3.05 -24.33
N GLY A 360 -18.11 2.90 -23.49
CA GLY A 360 -17.90 3.71 -22.32
C GLY A 360 -16.72 4.65 -22.44
N LYS A 361 -16.83 5.82 -21.85
CA LYS A 361 -15.76 6.79 -21.72
C LYS A 361 -15.72 7.34 -20.31
N VAL A 362 -14.57 7.24 -19.64
CA VAL A 362 -14.36 7.86 -18.34
C VAL A 362 -13.28 8.92 -18.45
N SER A 363 -13.51 10.07 -17.84
CA SER A 363 -12.53 11.14 -17.69
C SER A 363 -12.48 11.61 -16.24
N GLN A 364 -11.28 11.85 -15.75
CA GLN A 364 -11.04 12.52 -14.48
C GLN A 364 -10.34 13.84 -14.77
N PRO A 365 -11.05 14.87 -15.18
CA PRO A 365 -10.45 16.12 -15.61
C PRO A 365 -9.73 16.85 -14.48
N PHE A 366 -9.97 16.43 -13.25
CA PHE A 366 -9.46 17.14 -12.09
C PHE A 366 -9.42 16.23 -10.87
N SER A 367 -8.21 15.88 -10.45
CA SER A 367 -7.95 15.18 -9.18
C SER A 367 -6.69 15.73 -8.53
N TRP A 368 -6.83 16.34 -7.36
CA TRP A 368 -5.76 16.92 -6.57
C TRP A 368 -5.80 16.38 -5.15
N SER A 369 -4.63 16.09 -4.63
CA SER A 369 -4.45 15.92 -3.20
C SER A 369 -3.24 16.72 -2.72
N SER A 370 -3.29 17.22 -1.49
CA SER A 370 -2.17 17.89 -0.87
C SER A 370 -2.05 17.46 0.59
N ASN A 371 -0.82 17.38 1.06
CA ASN A 371 -0.50 17.19 2.47
C ASN A 371 0.48 18.27 2.89
N ALA A 372 0.22 18.90 4.01
CA ALA A 372 1.16 19.78 4.70
C ALA A 372 1.41 19.23 6.10
N TYR A 373 2.65 19.28 6.56
CA TYR A 373 3.00 18.72 7.86
C TYR A 373 3.99 19.59 8.64
N TYR A 374 3.92 19.44 9.96
CA TYR A 374 4.95 19.79 10.89
C TYR A 374 5.33 18.58 11.73
N ASN A 375 6.62 18.27 11.81
CA ASN A 375 7.15 17.23 12.68
C ASN A 375 8.29 17.82 13.51
N GLY A 376 8.18 17.74 14.84
CA GLY A 376 9.14 18.38 15.70
C GLY A 376 9.22 17.79 17.10
N ARG A 377 10.23 18.23 17.86
CA ARG A 377 10.42 17.83 19.25
C ARG A 377 10.76 19.03 20.12
N VAL A 378 9.96 19.27 21.14
CA VAL A 378 10.16 20.31 22.16
C VAL A 378 10.53 19.63 23.48
N GLY A 379 11.80 19.66 23.84
CA GLY A 379 12.31 18.89 24.97
C GLY A 379 12.08 17.38 24.76
N LYS A 380 11.26 16.76 25.61
CA LYS A 380 10.88 15.34 25.51
C LYS A 380 9.59 15.12 24.72
N LEU A 381 8.82 16.18 24.44
CA LEU A 381 7.55 16.08 23.72
C LEU A 381 7.80 16.06 22.21
N GLY A 382 7.43 14.96 21.55
CA GLY A 382 7.34 14.87 20.10
C GLY A 382 5.97 15.38 19.63
N ILE A 383 5.94 16.09 18.53
CA ILE A 383 4.76 16.66 17.90
C ILE A 383 4.77 16.24 16.43
N ASP A 384 3.68 15.66 15.97
CA ASP A 384 3.44 15.34 14.57
C ASP A 384 2.06 15.87 14.17
N PHE A 385 2.03 16.86 13.29
CA PHE A 385 0.81 17.50 12.82
C PHE A 385 0.74 17.43 11.30
N ASN A 386 -0.39 16.99 10.78
CA ASN A 386 -0.65 16.84 9.35
C ASN A 386 -2.00 17.45 9.00
N VAL A 387 -2.08 18.09 7.85
CA VAL A 387 -3.33 18.54 7.23
C VAL A 387 -3.34 18.04 5.79
N ASP A 388 -4.45 17.42 5.42
CA ASP A 388 -4.67 16.86 4.10
C ASP A 388 -5.91 17.47 3.45
N PHE A 389 -5.78 17.76 2.18
CA PHE A 389 -6.88 18.19 1.33
C PHE A 389 -6.92 17.31 0.10
N MET A 390 -8.13 16.93 -0.34
CA MET A 390 -8.34 16.19 -1.58
C MET A 390 -9.59 16.73 -2.28
N THR A 391 -9.49 16.83 -3.60
CA THR A 391 -10.64 17.11 -4.45
C THR A 391 -10.54 16.32 -5.74
N SER A 392 -11.66 15.78 -6.21
CA SER A 392 -11.71 15.02 -7.46
C SER A 392 -13.01 15.26 -8.19
N LYS A 393 -12.95 15.13 -9.51
CA LYS A 393 -14.12 15.06 -10.39
C LYS A 393 -13.92 13.91 -11.35
N SER A 394 -14.98 13.17 -11.60
CA SER A 394 -15.03 12.10 -12.60
C SER A 394 -16.32 12.22 -13.39
N ASN A 395 -16.23 12.04 -14.71
CA ASN A 395 -17.38 11.95 -15.60
C ASN A 395 -17.26 10.66 -16.39
N GLN A 396 -18.30 9.85 -16.32
CA GLN A 396 -18.44 8.63 -17.13
C GLN A 396 -19.64 8.81 -18.03
N THR A 397 -19.51 8.41 -19.28
CA THR A 397 -20.62 8.33 -20.23
C THR A 397 -20.59 6.97 -20.89
N ASP A 398 -21.76 6.36 -21.04
CA ASP A 398 -21.92 5.06 -21.68
C ASP A 398 -23.03 5.17 -22.73
N ASP A 399 -22.72 4.75 -23.95
CA ASP A 399 -23.67 4.57 -25.02
C ASP A 399 -23.87 3.07 -25.23
N ILE A 400 -25.10 2.61 -25.23
CA ILE A 400 -25.48 1.19 -25.26
C ILE A 400 -26.35 0.91 -26.45
N GLU A 401 -25.99 -0.05 -27.26
CA GLU A 401 -26.82 -0.68 -28.26
C GLU A 401 -27.23 -2.08 -27.77
N GLU A 402 -28.53 -2.28 -27.63
CA GLU A 402 -29.10 -3.54 -27.17
C GLU A 402 -29.99 -4.13 -28.23
N ILE A 403 -29.79 -5.42 -28.52
CA ILE A 403 -30.60 -6.18 -29.45
C ILE A 403 -31.20 -7.36 -28.69
N THR A 404 -32.52 -7.36 -28.52
CA THR A 404 -33.26 -8.48 -27.90
C THR A 404 -34.17 -9.10 -28.93
N ASN A 405 -33.96 -10.39 -29.23
CA ASN A 405 -34.73 -11.13 -30.24
C ASN A 405 -34.81 -10.41 -31.60
N GLY A 406 -33.73 -9.73 -32.01
CA GLY A 406 -33.65 -8.99 -33.26
C GLY A 406 -34.26 -7.58 -33.24
N ILE A 407 -34.75 -7.11 -32.10
CA ILE A 407 -35.25 -5.74 -31.92
C ILE A 407 -34.12 -4.92 -31.28
N SER A 408 -33.64 -3.90 -32.00
CA SER A 408 -32.62 -2.98 -31.55
C SER A 408 -33.19 -1.83 -30.75
N SER A 409 -32.50 -1.47 -29.65
CA SER A 409 -32.74 -0.26 -28.86
C SER A 409 -31.42 0.42 -28.51
N THR A 410 -31.45 1.74 -28.45
CA THR A 410 -30.29 2.55 -28.04
C THR A 410 -30.60 3.25 -26.74
N MET A 411 -29.62 3.21 -25.85
CA MET A 411 -29.73 3.79 -24.52
C MET A 411 -28.42 4.53 -24.20
N SER A 412 -28.49 5.49 -23.30
CA SER A 412 -27.24 6.12 -22.80
C SER A 412 -27.33 6.45 -21.33
N SER A 413 -26.16 6.53 -20.70
CA SER A 413 -26.03 7.00 -19.34
C SER A 413 -24.87 8.00 -19.16
N SER A 414 -24.99 8.82 -18.14
CA SER A 414 -23.97 9.77 -17.74
C SER A 414 -23.91 9.81 -16.22
N ASN A 415 -22.72 9.53 -15.68
CA ASN A 415 -22.44 9.58 -14.26
C ASN A 415 -21.39 10.66 -13.98
N ALA A 416 -21.78 11.74 -13.33
CA ALA A 416 -20.91 12.81 -12.90
C ALA A 416 -20.71 12.74 -11.38
N SER A 417 -19.48 12.62 -10.93
CA SER A 417 -19.15 12.60 -9.51
C SER A 417 -18.15 13.70 -9.15
N SER A 418 -18.30 14.27 -7.97
CA SER A 418 -17.34 15.20 -7.39
C SER A 418 -17.17 14.94 -5.91
N ALA A 419 -15.93 15.03 -5.42
CA ALA A 419 -15.61 14.81 -4.02
C ALA A 419 -14.63 15.86 -3.50
N HIS A 420 -14.83 16.25 -2.24
CA HIS A 420 -13.95 17.13 -1.48
C HIS A 420 -13.71 16.52 -0.11
N MET A 421 -12.47 16.57 0.36
CA MET A 421 -12.09 16.13 1.69
C MET A 421 -11.10 17.11 2.28
N ILE A 422 -11.27 17.41 3.58
CA ILE A 422 -10.25 18.00 4.42
C ILE A 422 -10.09 17.13 5.65
N ALA A 423 -8.85 16.90 6.07
CA ALA A 423 -8.55 16.15 7.27
C ALA A 423 -7.33 16.72 7.98
N ASP A 424 -7.31 16.60 9.29
CA ASP A 424 -6.14 16.91 10.11
C ASP A 424 -5.89 15.79 11.12
N LYS A 425 -4.63 15.68 11.53
CA LYS A 425 -4.17 14.72 12.53
C LYS A 425 -3.07 15.33 13.36
N LEU A 426 -3.23 15.29 14.67
CA LEU A 426 -2.24 15.78 15.63
C LEU A 426 -1.88 14.66 16.61
N VAL A 427 -0.60 14.35 16.71
CA VAL A 427 -0.06 13.31 17.59
C VAL A 427 1.00 13.90 18.50
N PHE A 428 0.84 13.71 19.79
CA PHE A 428 1.84 13.99 20.80
C PHE A 428 2.46 12.70 21.28
N THR A 429 3.77 12.66 21.36
CA THR A 429 4.52 11.52 21.91
C THR A 429 5.39 11.96 23.06
N TYR A 430 5.35 11.23 24.17
CA TYR A 430 6.12 11.54 25.35
C TYR A 430 6.75 10.27 25.97
N PRO A 431 8.05 10.24 26.25
CA PRO A 431 8.65 9.13 26.96
C PRO A 431 8.14 9.13 28.41
N LEU A 432 7.46 8.06 28.79
CA LEU A 432 6.87 7.91 30.11
C LEU A 432 7.33 6.58 30.71
N TRP A 433 7.90 6.64 31.92
CA TRP A 433 8.41 5.47 32.64
C TRP A 433 9.36 4.63 31.76
N ARG A 434 9.08 3.37 31.50
CA ARG A 434 9.85 2.45 30.64
C ARG A 434 9.35 2.37 29.21
N GLY A 435 8.54 3.31 28.80
CA GLY A 435 7.86 3.28 27.52
C GLY A 435 7.64 4.64 26.92
N GLN A 436 6.73 4.69 25.97
CA GLN A 436 6.29 5.87 25.27
C GLN A 436 4.77 5.95 25.29
N LEU A 437 4.25 7.10 25.68
CA LEU A 437 2.85 7.45 25.55
C LEU A 437 2.65 8.24 24.26
N SER A 438 1.68 7.86 23.46
CA SER A 438 1.20 8.59 22.28
C SER A 438 -0.26 8.94 22.48
N VAL A 439 -0.61 10.21 22.36
CA VAL A 439 -1.98 10.70 22.45
C VAL A 439 -2.23 11.60 21.26
N GLY A 440 -3.40 11.50 20.66
CA GLY A 440 -3.68 12.33 19.51
C GLY A 440 -5.15 12.36 19.13
N GLU A 441 -5.40 13.15 18.11
CA GLU A 441 -6.70 13.31 17.47
C GLU A 441 -6.56 13.18 15.95
N GLU A 442 -7.67 12.90 15.29
CA GLU A 442 -7.79 12.93 13.84
C GLU A 442 -9.22 13.36 13.49
N MET A 443 -9.35 14.40 12.68
CA MET A 443 -10.63 14.86 12.19
C MET A 443 -10.67 14.82 10.68
N SER A 444 -11.83 14.54 10.11
CA SER A 444 -12.02 14.62 8.68
C SER A 444 -13.44 14.99 8.31
N HIS A 445 -13.56 15.77 7.26
CA HIS A 445 -14.82 16.14 6.61
C HIS A 445 -14.77 15.74 5.15
N VAL A 446 -15.78 14.98 4.70
CA VAL A 446 -15.95 14.56 3.31
C VAL A 446 -17.28 15.05 2.79
N SER A 447 -17.31 15.53 1.57
CA SER A 447 -18.52 15.80 0.79
C SER A 447 -18.37 15.20 -0.61
N ARG A 448 -19.20 14.22 -0.97
CA ARG A 448 -19.26 13.63 -2.29
C ARG A 448 -20.66 13.84 -2.87
N GLN A 449 -20.73 14.30 -4.10
CA GLN A 449 -21.96 14.43 -4.88
C GLN A 449 -21.85 13.55 -6.11
N GLU A 450 -22.96 12.91 -6.45
CA GLU A 450 -23.09 12.07 -7.62
C GLU A 450 -24.40 12.38 -8.33
N GLU A 451 -24.36 12.45 -9.65
CA GLU A 451 -25.49 12.65 -10.51
C GLU A 451 -25.45 11.62 -11.63
N TYR A 452 -26.46 10.77 -11.69
CA TYR A 452 -26.60 9.71 -12.69
C TYR A 452 -27.85 9.95 -13.52
N ASN A 453 -27.63 10.26 -14.78
CA ASN A 453 -28.69 10.54 -15.76
C ASN A 453 -28.73 9.42 -16.79
N VAL A 454 -29.94 8.99 -17.18
CA VAL A 454 -30.18 7.90 -18.12
C VAL A 454 -31.22 8.31 -19.17
N VAL A 455 -31.03 7.80 -20.37
CA VAL A 455 -31.95 8.00 -21.49
C VAL A 455 -32.21 6.64 -22.13
N GLY A 456 -33.48 6.33 -22.38
CA GLY A 456 -33.90 5.08 -23.02
C GLY A 456 -33.86 3.85 -22.13
N MET A 457 -33.42 3.95 -20.89
CA MET A 457 -33.31 2.84 -19.94
C MET A 457 -34.54 2.70 -19.05
N PRO A 458 -34.97 1.48 -18.67
CA PRO A 458 -36.08 1.24 -17.75
C PRO A 458 -35.70 1.47 -16.27
N ILE A 459 -34.95 2.51 -15.99
CA ILE A 459 -34.51 2.95 -14.67
C ILE A 459 -34.61 4.49 -14.60
N THR A 460 -34.57 5.04 -13.40
CA THR A 460 -34.75 6.48 -13.18
C THR A 460 -33.42 7.17 -12.90
N ASN A 461 -33.34 8.45 -13.24
CA ASN A 461 -32.24 9.32 -12.85
C ASN A 461 -32.09 9.34 -11.34
N SER A 462 -30.86 9.53 -10.87
CA SER A 462 -30.59 9.73 -9.46
C SER A 462 -29.60 10.87 -9.24
N SER A 463 -29.75 11.55 -8.13
CA SER A 463 -28.81 12.57 -7.68
C SER A 463 -28.71 12.52 -6.17
N SER A 464 -27.50 12.40 -5.66
CA SER A 464 -27.28 12.25 -4.22
C SER A 464 -26.04 13.02 -3.74
N LYS A 465 -26.07 13.37 -2.47
CA LYS A 465 -24.94 14.01 -1.77
C LYS A 465 -24.71 13.33 -0.44
N VAL A 466 -23.51 12.79 -0.26
CA VAL A 466 -23.01 12.22 1.00
C VAL A 466 -22.11 13.24 1.67
N LYS A 467 -22.38 13.54 2.94
CA LYS A 467 -21.44 14.26 3.81
C LYS A 467 -21.11 13.38 4.99
N GLU A 468 -19.82 13.28 5.32
CA GLU A 468 -19.34 12.50 6.46
C GLU A 468 -18.36 13.33 7.30
N ASP A 469 -18.65 13.44 8.58
CA ASP A 469 -17.77 14.02 9.58
C ASP A 469 -17.24 12.89 10.47
N ASN A 470 -15.93 12.75 10.59
CA ASN A 470 -15.30 11.78 11.50
C ASN A 470 -14.41 12.53 12.48
N ILE A 471 -14.61 12.29 13.76
CA ILE A 471 -13.78 12.82 14.85
C ILE A 471 -13.28 11.64 15.65
N ALA A 472 -11.96 11.53 15.74
CA ALA A 472 -11.30 10.45 16.46
C ALA A 472 -10.34 11.00 17.51
N ALA A 473 -10.31 10.34 18.66
CA ALA A 473 -9.31 10.58 19.70
C ALA A 473 -8.69 9.24 20.10
N PHE A 474 -7.39 9.23 20.38
CA PHE A 474 -6.71 8.00 20.73
C PHE A 474 -5.59 8.22 21.76
N ALA A 475 -5.32 7.16 22.52
CA ALA A 475 -4.17 7.04 23.38
C ALA A 475 -3.55 5.64 23.24
N GLU A 476 -2.24 5.57 23.19
CA GLU A 476 -1.47 4.32 23.11
C GLU A 476 -0.25 4.41 24.01
N TYR A 477 -0.03 3.38 24.82
CA TYR A 477 1.15 3.24 25.62
C TYR A 477 1.92 1.98 25.25
N ALA A 478 3.17 2.13 24.84
CA ALA A 478 4.07 1.03 24.52
C ALA A 478 5.25 1.03 25.48
N CYS A 479 5.53 -0.12 26.11
CA CYS A 479 6.63 -0.25 27.06
C CYS A 479 7.36 -1.59 26.92
N MET A 480 8.62 -1.64 27.42
CA MET A 480 9.40 -2.85 27.53
C MET A 480 9.70 -3.13 29.01
N ILE A 481 9.29 -4.31 29.45
CA ILE A 481 9.57 -4.78 30.81
C ILE A 481 10.65 -5.87 30.70
N PRO A 482 11.85 -5.68 31.28
CA PRO A 482 12.92 -6.66 31.21
C PRO A 482 12.46 -8.05 31.68
N LYS A 483 12.81 -9.09 30.92
CA LYS A 483 12.47 -10.51 31.15
C LYS A 483 10.98 -10.86 30.91
N VAL A 484 10.06 -9.90 30.82
CA VAL A 484 8.63 -10.14 30.60
C VAL A 484 8.21 -9.86 29.17
N GLY A 485 8.88 -8.90 28.49
CA GLY A 485 8.66 -8.58 27.10
C GLY A 485 8.19 -7.17 26.83
N SER A 486 7.80 -6.94 25.59
CA SER A 486 7.23 -5.69 25.11
C SER A 486 5.70 -5.76 25.16
N PHE A 487 5.07 -4.70 25.65
CA PHE A 487 3.62 -4.54 25.71
C PHE A 487 3.23 -3.27 24.97
N SER A 488 2.13 -3.31 24.24
CA SER A 488 1.43 -2.11 23.76
C SER A 488 -0.06 -2.25 24.06
N ALA A 489 -0.64 -1.19 24.57
CA ALA A 489 -2.08 -1.07 24.80
C ALA A 489 -2.55 0.28 24.28
N GLY A 490 -3.56 0.27 23.42
CA GLY A 490 -4.14 1.46 22.83
C GLY A 490 -5.65 1.40 22.80
N LEU A 491 -6.26 2.56 22.84
CA LEU A 491 -7.69 2.76 22.67
C LEU A 491 -7.91 3.95 21.74
N ARG A 492 -8.75 3.73 20.73
CA ARG A 492 -9.23 4.77 19.83
C ARG A 492 -10.74 4.86 19.93
N PHE A 493 -11.24 6.04 20.05
CA PHE A 493 -12.66 6.39 19.95
C PHE A 493 -12.89 7.10 18.63
N GLU A 494 -13.96 6.76 17.92
CA GLU A 494 -14.38 7.47 16.71
C GLU A 494 -15.88 7.80 16.77
N HIS A 495 -16.19 9.07 16.54
CA HIS A 495 -17.53 9.57 16.29
C HIS A 495 -17.68 9.86 14.80
N VAL A 496 -18.60 9.17 14.13
CA VAL A 496 -18.86 9.36 12.70
C VAL A 496 -20.29 9.80 12.49
N GLY A 497 -20.47 10.98 11.90
CA GLY A 497 -21.76 11.50 11.47
C GLY A 497 -21.85 11.48 9.95
N MET A 498 -22.76 10.68 9.39
CA MET A 498 -23.02 10.60 7.95
C MET A 498 -24.41 11.18 7.64
N ARG A 499 -24.48 12.02 6.61
CA ARG A 499 -25.73 12.53 6.02
C ARG A 499 -25.78 12.15 4.55
N TYR A 500 -26.75 11.34 4.20
CA TYR A 500 -27.13 11.04 2.82
C TYR A 500 -28.33 11.91 2.44
N ASN A 501 -28.17 12.73 1.44
CA ASN A 501 -29.24 13.55 0.88
C ASN A 501 -29.55 13.05 -0.52
N ASN A 502 -30.75 12.51 -0.73
CA ASN A 502 -31.26 12.28 -2.08
C ASN A 502 -31.80 13.63 -2.57
N LEU A 503 -31.22 14.15 -3.66
CA LEU A 503 -31.54 15.50 -4.16
C LEU A 503 -32.80 15.53 -5.04
N LEU A 504 -33.24 14.38 -5.56
CA LEU A 504 -34.48 14.25 -6.36
C LEU A 504 -35.67 13.87 -5.48
N ASP A 505 -35.43 13.10 -4.41
CA ASP A 505 -36.47 12.67 -3.47
C ASP A 505 -35.99 12.85 -2.02
N PRO A 506 -36.20 14.02 -1.42
CA PRO A 506 -35.76 14.29 -0.06
C PRO A 506 -36.28 13.33 1.01
N SER A 507 -37.40 12.62 0.74
CA SER A 507 -37.97 11.64 1.68
C SER A 507 -37.07 10.43 1.92
N LYS A 508 -36.18 10.14 0.98
CA LYS A 508 -35.16 9.06 1.06
C LYS A 508 -33.86 9.51 1.74
N SER A 509 -33.77 10.78 2.11
CA SER A 509 -32.61 11.29 2.82
C SER A 509 -32.52 10.74 4.23
N MET A 510 -31.30 10.49 4.70
CA MET A 510 -31.06 9.93 6.04
C MET A 510 -29.82 10.50 6.72
N THR A 511 -29.83 10.42 8.02
CA THR A 511 -28.67 10.76 8.85
C THR A 511 -28.35 9.60 9.78
N ARG A 512 -27.08 9.25 9.89
CA ARG A 512 -26.59 8.20 10.78
C ARG A 512 -25.44 8.76 11.63
N LYS A 513 -25.40 8.35 12.89
CA LYS A 513 -24.28 8.64 13.80
C LYS A 513 -23.85 7.35 14.45
N THR A 514 -22.55 7.13 14.55
CA THR A 514 -21.96 5.98 15.22
C THR A 514 -20.86 6.43 16.16
N ASP A 515 -20.81 5.82 17.34
CA ASP A 515 -19.81 6.02 18.37
C ASP A 515 -19.17 4.67 18.65
N ASP A 516 -17.90 4.51 18.31
CA ASP A 516 -17.22 3.22 18.37
C ASP A 516 -15.88 3.33 19.11
N PHE A 517 -15.55 2.25 19.86
CA PHE A 517 -14.26 2.07 20.50
C PHE A 517 -13.47 0.95 19.85
N PHE A 518 -12.20 1.22 19.61
CA PHE A 518 -11.27 0.31 18.93
C PHE A 518 -10.05 0.06 19.82
N PRO A 519 -10.13 -0.93 20.73
CA PRO A 519 -8.99 -1.34 21.53
C PRO A 519 -7.94 -2.09 20.68
N SER A 520 -6.67 -1.95 21.04
CA SER A 520 -5.56 -2.72 20.51
C SER A 520 -4.61 -3.11 21.63
N LEU A 521 -4.28 -4.39 21.72
CA LEU A 521 -3.39 -4.95 22.72
C LEU A 521 -2.34 -5.81 22.03
N SER A 522 -1.09 -5.74 22.44
CA SER A 522 -0.06 -6.65 21.98
C SER A 522 0.96 -6.94 23.06
N TRP A 523 1.50 -8.15 23.00
CA TRP A 523 2.58 -8.63 23.83
C TRP A 523 3.58 -9.40 22.97
N ALA A 524 4.88 -9.19 23.18
CA ALA A 524 5.90 -9.96 22.53
C ALA A 524 7.05 -10.26 23.49
N GLN A 525 7.58 -11.48 23.40
CA GLN A 525 8.66 -11.96 24.24
C GLN A 525 9.63 -12.82 23.43
N GLN A 526 10.89 -12.78 23.82
CA GLN A 526 11.95 -13.63 23.28
C GLN A 526 12.37 -14.68 24.30
N TRP A 527 12.33 -15.96 23.87
CA TRP A 527 12.71 -17.12 24.64
C TRP A 527 13.93 -17.81 23.99
N GLY A 528 15.13 -17.33 24.30
CA GLY A 528 16.33 -17.77 23.58
C GLY A 528 16.24 -17.42 22.09
N SER A 529 16.21 -18.42 21.20
CA SER A 529 16.06 -18.22 19.75
C SER A 529 14.60 -18.16 19.27
N LEU A 530 13.64 -18.49 20.12
CA LEU A 530 12.19 -18.39 19.82
C LEU A 530 11.70 -16.99 20.18
N GLN A 531 11.02 -16.34 19.27
CA GLN A 531 10.31 -15.08 19.49
C GLN A 531 8.81 -15.32 19.34
N THR A 532 8.02 -14.83 20.27
CA THR A 532 6.58 -14.98 20.34
C THR A 532 5.92 -13.62 20.35
N SER A 533 4.85 -13.44 19.60
CA SER A 533 3.97 -12.24 19.66
C SER A 533 2.51 -12.68 19.68
N LEU A 534 1.75 -12.09 20.58
CA LEU A 534 0.29 -12.23 20.69
C LEU A 534 -0.34 -10.86 20.57
N SER A 535 -1.43 -10.74 19.82
CA SER A 535 -2.12 -9.47 19.62
C SER A 535 -3.64 -9.67 19.57
N TYR A 536 -4.35 -8.67 20.06
CA TYR A 536 -5.80 -8.56 19.95
C TYR A 536 -6.17 -7.16 19.52
N SER A 537 -7.14 -7.02 18.59
CA SER A 537 -7.69 -5.72 18.22
C SER A 537 -9.13 -5.81 17.73
N ILE A 538 -9.83 -4.69 17.83
CA ILE A 538 -11.08 -4.44 17.12
C ILE A 538 -10.80 -3.42 16.04
N LYS A 539 -11.21 -3.73 14.82
CA LYS A 539 -11.08 -2.89 13.62
C LYS A 539 -12.44 -2.73 12.96
N THR A 540 -12.53 -1.84 11.99
CA THR A 540 -13.74 -1.62 11.20
C THR A 540 -13.41 -1.59 9.71
N ASN A 541 -14.36 -1.99 8.87
CA ASN A 541 -14.36 -1.71 7.46
C ASN A 541 -15.63 -0.92 7.15
N ARG A 542 -15.49 0.17 6.38
CA ARG A 542 -16.59 1.06 6.03
C ARG A 542 -16.96 0.89 4.57
N PRO A 543 -18.24 0.93 4.21
CA PRO A 543 -18.66 0.88 2.81
C PRO A 543 -17.99 2.00 2.00
N ASN A 544 -17.59 1.70 0.77
CA ASN A 544 -17.19 2.73 -0.18
C ASN A 544 -18.35 3.69 -0.43
N TYR A 545 -18.06 4.97 -0.66
CA TYR A 545 -19.11 5.97 -0.88
C TYR A 545 -20.00 5.68 -2.08
N GLN A 546 -19.46 5.03 -3.12
CA GLN A 546 -20.25 4.64 -4.27
C GLN A 546 -21.32 3.59 -3.92
N PHE A 547 -21.08 2.68 -2.98
CA PHE A 547 -22.08 1.71 -2.52
C PHE A 547 -23.15 2.31 -1.60
N LEU A 548 -22.95 3.53 -1.15
CA LEU A 548 -23.93 4.30 -0.39
C LEU A 548 -24.90 5.08 -1.29
N SER A 549 -24.76 5.01 -2.61
CA SER A 549 -25.67 5.64 -3.57
C SER A 549 -26.86 4.74 -3.86
N GLU A 550 -28.08 5.31 -3.95
CA GLU A 550 -29.28 4.60 -4.42
C GLU A 550 -29.36 4.55 -5.95
N SER A 551 -28.33 5.00 -6.67
CA SER A 551 -28.28 4.93 -8.13
C SER A 551 -28.44 3.50 -8.60
N MET A 552 -29.43 3.27 -9.46
CA MET A 552 -29.64 1.97 -10.06
C MET A 552 -28.91 1.91 -11.39
N ILE A 553 -28.00 0.98 -11.55
CA ILE A 553 -27.23 0.74 -12.77
C ILE A 553 -27.93 -0.34 -13.58
N TYR A 554 -28.18 -0.06 -14.85
CA TYR A 554 -28.68 -1.02 -15.81
C TYR A 554 -27.52 -1.91 -16.30
N ILE A 555 -27.66 -3.23 -16.20
CA ILE A 555 -26.68 -4.18 -16.71
C ILE A 555 -27.16 -4.76 -18.03
N ASN A 556 -28.40 -5.27 -18.05
CA ASN A 556 -29.07 -5.85 -19.17
C ASN A 556 -30.59 -5.96 -18.86
N PRO A 557 -31.47 -6.42 -19.76
CA PRO A 557 -32.91 -6.54 -19.48
C PRO A 557 -33.23 -7.33 -18.21
N TYR A 558 -32.37 -8.26 -17.80
CA TYR A 558 -32.64 -9.24 -16.75
C TYR A 558 -31.90 -8.94 -15.43
N SER A 559 -31.03 -7.92 -15.40
CA SER A 559 -30.17 -7.63 -14.27
C SER A 559 -29.96 -6.15 -14.03
N ARG A 560 -29.98 -5.74 -12.75
CA ARG A 560 -29.74 -4.38 -12.25
C ARG A 560 -28.73 -4.44 -11.11
N GLN A 561 -28.03 -3.36 -10.87
CA GLN A 561 -27.17 -3.19 -9.68
C GLN A 561 -27.56 -1.90 -8.96
N GLN A 562 -27.50 -1.91 -7.61
CA GLN A 562 -27.81 -0.75 -6.79
C GLN A 562 -26.97 -0.75 -5.52
N GLY A 563 -26.58 0.42 -5.03
CA GLY A 563 -26.02 0.57 -3.69
C GLY A 563 -27.10 0.71 -2.62
N ASP A 564 -26.69 0.91 -1.35
CA ASP A 564 -27.58 1.09 -0.21
C ASP A 564 -27.01 2.10 0.78
N PRO A 565 -27.61 3.28 0.98
CA PRO A 565 -27.12 4.24 1.97
C PRO A 565 -27.29 3.75 3.42
N LYS A 566 -28.05 2.67 3.65
CA LYS A 566 -28.26 2.05 4.97
C LYS A 566 -27.16 1.09 5.38
N LEU A 567 -26.16 0.82 4.54
CA LEU A 567 -25.06 -0.07 4.87
C LEU A 567 -24.34 0.37 6.13
N ASP A 568 -24.20 -0.53 7.07
CA ASP A 568 -23.45 -0.34 8.32
C ASP A 568 -21.98 -0.70 8.16
N ASN A 569 -21.16 -0.23 9.13
CA ASN A 569 -19.76 -0.61 9.20
C ASN A 569 -19.60 -2.05 9.68
N GLU A 570 -18.66 -2.77 9.07
CA GLU A 570 -18.21 -4.05 9.61
C GLU A 570 -17.44 -3.84 10.91
N LYS A 571 -17.58 -4.76 11.87
CA LYS A 571 -16.73 -4.85 13.06
C LYS A 571 -15.93 -6.13 13.02
N LYS A 572 -14.62 -5.99 12.99
CA LYS A 572 -13.67 -7.10 12.89
C LYS A 572 -12.89 -7.23 14.19
N GLN A 573 -13.12 -8.31 14.92
CA GLN A 573 -12.35 -8.71 16.10
C GLN A 573 -11.29 -9.70 15.66
N GLU A 574 -10.07 -9.51 16.11
CA GLU A 574 -8.96 -10.32 15.66
C GLU A 574 -8.03 -10.70 16.80
N LEU A 575 -7.67 -11.98 16.85
CA LEU A 575 -6.62 -12.55 17.69
C LEU A 575 -5.50 -13.06 16.79
N GLY A 576 -4.28 -12.55 16.95
CA GLY A 576 -3.11 -12.91 16.15
C GLY A 576 -1.99 -13.51 17.01
N LEU A 577 -1.36 -14.58 16.50
CA LEU A 577 -0.18 -15.22 17.06
C LEU A 577 0.92 -15.30 16.01
N ASN A 578 2.15 -14.90 16.38
CA ASN A 578 3.34 -15.13 15.56
C ASN A 578 4.41 -15.81 16.39
N LEU A 579 4.98 -16.89 15.86
CA LEU A 579 6.10 -17.63 16.44
C LEU A 579 7.23 -17.63 15.43
N ARG A 580 8.37 -17.06 15.79
CA ARG A 580 9.54 -17.02 14.94
C ARG A 580 10.70 -17.80 15.55
N TRP A 581 11.25 -18.72 14.78
CA TRP A 581 12.42 -19.48 15.14
C TRP A 581 13.45 -19.47 14.00
N LYS A 582 14.59 -18.81 14.22
CA LYS A 582 15.62 -18.59 13.19
C LYS A 582 15.02 -17.97 11.92
N TRP A 583 15.00 -18.70 10.81
CA TRP A 583 14.48 -18.31 9.51
C TRP A 583 13.05 -18.80 9.23
N MET A 584 12.40 -19.43 10.20
CA MET A 584 11.00 -19.86 10.12
C MET A 584 10.09 -18.91 10.89
N LEU A 585 8.93 -18.63 10.34
CA LEU A 585 7.83 -17.89 10.95
C LEU A 585 6.55 -18.73 10.83
N LEU A 586 5.89 -19.00 11.94
CA LEU A 586 4.52 -19.48 11.97
C LEU A 586 3.62 -18.32 12.34
N GLY A 587 2.65 -18.02 11.50
CA GLY A 587 1.58 -17.06 11.75
C GLY A 587 0.24 -17.75 11.85
N ALA A 588 -0.58 -17.28 12.79
CA ALA A 588 -1.97 -17.70 12.95
C ALA A 588 -2.82 -16.50 13.31
N SER A 589 -3.98 -16.34 12.68
CA SER A 589 -4.99 -15.34 13.05
C SER A 589 -6.38 -15.94 13.03
N TYR A 590 -7.14 -15.58 14.04
CA TYR A 590 -8.56 -15.87 14.12
C TYR A 590 -9.33 -14.55 14.11
N GLU A 591 -10.28 -14.46 13.20
CA GLU A 591 -11.08 -13.28 12.97
C GLU A 591 -12.56 -13.59 13.14
N ARG A 592 -13.30 -12.65 13.72
CA ARG A 592 -14.76 -12.60 13.71
C ARG A 592 -15.19 -11.27 13.13
N ILE A 593 -16.00 -11.31 12.08
CA ILE A 593 -16.53 -10.17 11.38
C ILE A 593 -18.03 -10.13 11.59
N ASP A 594 -18.49 -9.12 12.29
CA ASP A 594 -19.92 -8.84 12.47
C ASP A 594 -20.32 -7.77 11.44
N ASN A 595 -21.56 -7.81 10.91
CA ASN A 595 -22.08 -6.98 9.82
C ASN A 595 -21.22 -7.04 8.55
N CYS A 596 -20.76 -8.23 8.17
CA CYS A 596 -19.89 -8.41 7.01
C CYS A 596 -20.54 -7.84 5.73
N LEU A 597 -19.79 -6.96 5.04
CA LEU A 597 -20.24 -6.36 3.77
C LEU A 597 -20.02 -7.35 2.63
N THR A 598 -21.06 -7.62 1.88
CA THR A 598 -21.01 -8.51 0.71
C THR A 598 -22.01 -8.09 -0.35
N GLN A 599 -21.85 -8.62 -1.56
CA GLN A 599 -22.86 -8.50 -2.61
C GLN A 599 -23.86 -9.65 -2.50
N TRP A 600 -25.11 -9.32 -2.75
CA TRP A 600 -26.22 -10.24 -2.71
C TRP A 600 -27.15 -9.99 -3.88
N SER A 601 -27.80 -11.03 -4.38
CA SER A 601 -28.75 -10.95 -5.48
C SER A 601 -30.15 -11.17 -4.99
N TYR A 602 -31.09 -10.35 -5.43
CA TYR A 602 -32.51 -10.41 -5.11
C TYR A 602 -33.33 -10.52 -6.39
N ILE A 603 -34.50 -11.14 -6.31
CA ILE A 603 -35.52 -11.01 -7.35
C ILE A 603 -36.20 -9.63 -7.17
N TYR A 604 -36.09 -8.78 -8.16
CA TYR A 604 -36.48 -7.36 -8.08
C TYR A 604 -37.99 -7.17 -8.33
N ASN A 605 -38.56 -7.95 -9.28
CA ASN A 605 -39.94 -7.83 -9.70
C ASN A 605 -40.55 -9.21 -10.08
N ASP A 606 -41.82 -9.22 -10.39
CA ASP A 606 -42.57 -10.43 -10.79
C ASP A 606 -42.12 -11.01 -12.16
N GLU A 607 -41.36 -10.26 -12.94
CA GLU A 607 -40.75 -10.71 -14.20
C GLU A 607 -39.44 -11.48 -13.98
N GLY A 608 -38.95 -11.53 -12.73
CA GLY A 608 -37.74 -12.28 -12.34
C GLY A 608 -36.44 -11.53 -12.61
N VAL A 609 -36.50 -10.20 -12.80
CA VAL A 609 -35.27 -9.36 -12.92
C VAL A 609 -34.45 -9.48 -11.63
N ILE A 610 -33.15 -9.66 -11.77
CA ILE A 610 -32.20 -9.78 -10.65
C ILE A 610 -31.67 -8.41 -10.26
N LEU A 611 -31.75 -8.06 -8.99
CA LEU A 611 -31.13 -6.90 -8.39
C LEU A 611 -29.90 -7.33 -7.59
N ILE A 612 -28.72 -6.93 -8.02
CA ILE A 612 -27.46 -7.11 -7.28
C ILE A 612 -27.28 -5.91 -6.37
N LYS A 613 -27.15 -6.17 -5.08
CA LYS A 613 -27.06 -5.13 -4.06
C LYS A 613 -25.99 -5.47 -3.02
N SER A 614 -25.28 -4.46 -2.55
CA SER A 614 -24.42 -4.62 -1.36
C SER A 614 -25.27 -4.66 -0.10
N ILE A 615 -24.97 -5.59 0.80
CA ILE A 615 -25.68 -5.77 2.07
C ILE A 615 -24.70 -5.99 3.22
N ASN A 616 -25.19 -5.79 4.44
CA ASN A 616 -24.56 -6.37 5.63
C ASN A 616 -25.19 -7.73 5.93
N MET A 617 -24.35 -8.72 6.20
CA MET A 617 -24.83 -10.05 6.58
C MET A 617 -25.29 -10.05 8.04
N ASP A 618 -26.44 -10.69 8.31
CA ASP A 618 -27.01 -10.83 9.65
C ASP A 618 -26.25 -11.85 10.52
N VAL A 619 -25.43 -12.69 9.89
CA VAL A 619 -24.65 -13.72 10.58
C VAL A 619 -23.16 -13.35 10.61
N PRO A 620 -22.46 -13.63 11.71
CA PRO A 620 -21.03 -13.35 11.77
C PRO A 620 -20.23 -14.31 10.87
N VAL A 621 -19.25 -13.77 10.16
CA VAL A 621 -18.26 -14.56 9.45
C VAL A 621 -17.05 -14.75 10.34
N ARG A 622 -16.61 -15.99 10.52
CA ARG A 622 -15.37 -16.32 11.22
C ARG A 622 -14.34 -16.80 10.22
N ASN A 623 -13.08 -16.51 10.46
CA ASN A 623 -12.00 -16.89 9.56
C ASN A 623 -10.76 -17.29 10.37
N LEU A 624 -10.19 -18.44 10.07
CA LEU A 624 -8.93 -18.92 10.64
C LEU A 624 -7.89 -18.96 9.52
N VAL A 625 -6.83 -18.19 9.64
CA VAL A 625 -5.67 -18.21 8.74
C VAL A 625 -4.48 -18.76 9.50
N MET A 626 -3.80 -19.75 8.93
CA MET A 626 -2.53 -20.26 9.46
C MET A 626 -1.53 -20.44 8.32
N TYR A 627 -0.28 -20.06 8.58
CA TYR A 627 0.78 -20.22 7.60
C TYR A 627 2.14 -20.46 8.25
N VAL A 628 3.00 -21.12 7.51
CA VAL A 628 4.43 -21.23 7.80
C VAL A 628 5.19 -20.55 6.68
N ASN A 629 6.06 -19.63 7.03
CA ASN A 629 6.97 -18.99 6.11
C ASN A 629 8.40 -19.42 6.43
N ALA A 630 9.16 -19.76 5.40
CA ALA A 630 10.56 -20.16 5.48
C ALA A 630 11.39 -19.27 4.55
N SER A 631 12.34 -18.52 5.12
CA SER A 631 13.20 -17.59 4.37
C SER A 631 14.69 -17.79 4.68
N PRO A 632 15.26 -19.00 4.39
CA PRO A 632 16.69 -19.23 4.51
C PRO A 632 17.46 -18.48 3.42
N THR A 633 18.79 -18.44 3.56
CA THR A 633 19.67 -17.98 2.47
C THR A 633 20.81 -18.97 2.32
N TRP A 634 20.99 -19.45 1.10
CA TRP A 634 22.04 -20.41 0.75
C TRP A 634 22.99 -19.82 -0.30
N GLY A 635 23.99 -19.10 0.19
CA GLY A 635 24.95 -18.42 -0.68
C GLY A 635 24.28 -17.35 -1.56
N ARG A 636 24.20 -17.58 -2.85
CA ARG A 636 23.58 -16.69 -3.85
C ARG A 636 22.08 -16.93 -4.05
N PHE A 637 21.54 -17.99 -3.48
CA PHE A 637 20.14 -18.37 -3.59
C PHE A 637 19.38 -17.95 -2.32
N SER A 638 18.31 -17.21 -2.51
CA SER A 638 17.48 -16.65 -1.42
C SER A 638 16.01 -16.97 -1.68
N PRO A 639 15.51 -18.08 -1.16
CA PRO A 639 14.09 -18.41 -1.22
C PRO A 639 13.29 -17.67 -0.13
N ASN A 640 12.02 -17.45 -0.41
CA ASN A 640 10.98 -17.09 0.56
C ASN A 640 9.74 -17.91 0.25
N TRP A 641 9.50 -18.93 1.02
CA TRP A 641 8.44 -19.93 0.81
C TRP A 641 7.37 -19.80 1.88
N THR A 642 6.14 -19.70 1.46
CA THR A 642 4.99 -19.66 2.36
C THR A 642 4.00 -20.75 1.98
N ILE A 643 3.56 -21.52 2.95
CA ILE A 643 2.50 -22.52 2.82
C ILE A 643 1.49 -22.25 3.92
N GLY A 644 0.23 -22.23 3.60
CA GLY A 644 -0.80 -21.97 4.57
C GLY A 644 -2.19 -22.36 4.10
N PHE A 645 -3.16 -22.05 4.95
CA PHE A 645 -4.57 -22.20 4.63
C PHE A 645 -5.38 -21.08 5.28
N GLN A 646 -6.52 -20.80 4.67
CA GLN A 646 -7.58 -19.96 5.19
C GLN A 646 -8.84 -20.80 5.28
N LYS A 647 -9.47 -20.85 6.45
CA LYS A 647 -10.69 -21.60 6.70
C LYS A 647 -11.78 -20.65 7.18
N PRO A 648 -12.82 -20.41 6.38
CA PRO A 648 -14.00 -19.70 6.82
C PRO A 648 -14.86 -20.58 7.70
N ASP A 649 -15.72 -20.01 8.53
CA ASP A 649 -16.86 -20.63 9.19
C ASP A 649 -18.01 -19.63 9.18
N MET A 650 -18.90 -19.82 8.23
CA MET A 650 -20.14 -19.07 8.08
C MET A 650 -21.29 -20.05 7.88
N ARG A 651 -22.38 -19.85 8.59
CA ARG A 651 -23.58 -20.68 8.50
C ARG A 651 -24.79 -19.77 8.53
N GLN A 652 -25.68 -19.97 7.60
CA GLN A 652 -26.93 -19.22 7.52
C GLN A 652 -28.03 -20.03 6.87
N THR A 653 -29.28 -19.66 7.17
CA THR A 653 -30.47 -20.18 6.52
C THR A 653 -30.94 -19.22 5.46
N LEU A 654 -31.03 -19.68 4.23
CA LEU A 654 -31.43 -18.88 3.07
C LEU A 654 -32.87 -19.22 2.64
N ALA A 655 -33.58 -18.22 2.15
CA ALA A 655 -34.84 -18.43 1.46
C ALA A 655 -34.58 -19.23 0.17
N ASP A 656 -35.26 -20.38 0.05
CA ASP A 656 -35.18 -21.21 -1.14
C ASP A 656 -36.56 -21.78 -1.44
N PRO A 657 -37.24 -21.29 -2.48
CA PRO A 657 -38.59 -21.70 -2.82
C PRO A 657 -38.68 -23.17 -3.28
N ARG A 658 -37.56 -23.82 -3.61
CA ARG A 658 -37.47 -25.24 -4.00
C ARG A 658 -37.66 -26.19 -2.83
N GLU A 659 -37.35 -25.74 -1.63
CA GLU A 659 -37.51 -26.52 -0.42
C GLU A 659 -38.93 -26.47 0.11
N ALA A 660 -39.44 -27.57 0.64
CA ALA A 660 -40.78 -27.64 1.23
C ALA A 660 -40.93 -26.67 2.42
N SER A 661 -39.88 -26.43 3.15
CA SER A 661 -39.83 -25.48 4.28
C SER A 661 -39.75 -24.01 3.80
N GLY A 662 -39.50 -23.76 2.53
CA GLY A 662 -39.22 -22.44 1.96
C GLY A 662 -37.81 -21.91 2.28
N THR A 663 -36.97 -22.68 2.97
CA THR A 663 -35.64 -22.29 3.40
C THR A 663 -34.63 -23.43 3.30
N ARG A 664 -33.35 -23.10 3.12
CA ARG A 664 -32.25 -24.05 3.06
C ARG A 664 -31.06 -23.57 3.89
N ASP A 665 -30.50 -24.48 4.66
CA ASP A 665 -29.25 -24.20 5.40
C ASP A 665 -28.04 -24.31 4.48
N ILE A 666 -27.17 -23.32 4.54
CA ILE A 666 -25.92 -23.30 3.82
C ILE A 666 -24.75 -23.05 4.78
N SER A 667 -23.65 -23.70 4.50
CA SER A 667 -22.41 -23.49 5.26
C SER A 667 -21.22 -23.30 4.34
N TYR A 668 -20.31 -22.42 4.73
CA TYR A 668 -19.04 -22.17 4.09
C TYR A 668 -17.94 -22.46 5.11
N THR A 669 -17.32 -23.63 5.00
CA THR A 669 -16.36 -24.16 6.01
C THR A 669 -15.14 -24.83 5.38
N ARG A 670 -15.13 -24.99 4.03
CA ARG A 670 -14.06 -25.66 3.31
C ARG A 670 -12.84 -24.76 3.19
N PRO A 671 -11.66 -25.19 3.70
CA PRO A 671 -10.46 -24.36 3.64
C PRO A 671 -9.95 -24.16 2.22
N ILE A 672 -9.29 -23.02 2.00
CA ILE A 672 -8.47 -22.71 0.85
C ILE A 672 -7.02 -22.88 1.28
N PHE A 673 -6.28 -23.76 0.63
CA PHE A 673 -4.83 -23.90 0.82
C PHE A 673 -4.09 -23.03 -0.18
N PHE A 674 -2.97 -22.45 0.24
CA PHE A 674 -2.13 -21.66 -0.64
C PHE A 674 -0.64 -21.96 -0.46
N VAL A 675 0.10 -21.83 -1.56
CA VAL A 675 1.55 -21.98 -1.63
C VAL A 675 2.11 -20.80 -2.40
N ASN A 676 3.08 -20.08 -1.82
CA ASN A 676 3.81 -19.00 -2.47
C ASN A 676 5.30 -19.28 -2.38
N LEU A 677 5.97 -19.41 -3.52
CA LEU A 677 7.40 -19.68 -3.62
C LEU A 677 8.07 -18.54 -4.37
N ASN A 678 8.79 -17.70 -3.65
CA ASN A 678 9.66 -16.68 -4.21
C ASN A 678 11.10 -17.15 -4.17
N ASN A 679 11.77 -17.16 -5.30
CA ASN A 679 13.15 -17.57 -5.41
C ASN A 679 13.95 -16.47 -6.08
N THR A 680 15.08 -16.08 -5.48
CA THR A 680 16.03 -15.14 -6.07
C THR A 680 17.39 -15.78 -6.17
N LEU A 681 17.95 -15.84 -7.38
CA LEU A 681 19.29 -16.27 -7.66
C LEU A 681 20.13 -15.10 -8.16
N ARG A 682 21.25 -14.85 -7.50
CA ARG A 682 22.22 -13.85 -7.92
C ARG A 682 23.39 -14.46 -8.60
N LEU A 683 23.77 -13.83 -9.68
CA LEU A 683 24.92 -14.23 -10.47
C LEU A 683 25.97 -13.09 -10.43
N PRO A 684 27.23 -13.40 -10.78
CA PRO A 684 28.25 -12.37 -10.90
C PRO A 684 27.88 -11.25 -11.87
N HIS A 685 28.52 -10.09 -11.75
CA HIS A 685 28.35 -8.94 -12.62
C HIS A 685 26.92 -8.36 -12.61
N SER A 686 26.28 -8.29 -11.42
CA SER A 686 24.95 -7.69 -11.22
C SER A 686 23.84 -8.31 -12.06
N TRP A 687 23.92 -9.61 -12.36
CA TRP A 687 22.80 -10.39 -12.88
C TRP A 687 21.96 -10.94 -11.76
N GLN A 688 20.64 -10.89 -11.94
CA GLN A 688 19.66 -11.46 -11.01
C GLN A 688 18.58 -12.20 -11.79
N ILE A 689 18.22 -13.38 -11.32
CA ILE A 689 17.10 -14.18 -11.82
C ILE A 689 16.12 -14.37 -10.67
N GLU A 690 14.87 -14.13 -10.94
CA GLU A 690 13.78 -14.29 -9.99
C GLU A 690 12.73 -15.22 -10.58
N ASN A 691 12.16 -16.03 -9.71
CA ASN A 691 11.02 -16.89 -9.99
C ASN A 691 9.99 -16.70 -8.90
N TYR A 692 8.75 -16.49 -9.29
CA TYR A 692 7.60 -16.44 -8.41
C TYR A 692 6.58 -17.48 -8.83
N PHE A 693 6.24 -18.38 -7.90
CA PHE A 693 5.18 -19.36 -8.08
C PHE A 693 4.13 -19.19 -6.99
N GLN A 694 2.87 -19.08 -7.37
CA GLN A 694 1.71 -19.07 -6.48
C GLN A 694 0.75 -20.17 -6.89
N TRP A 695 0.23 -20.90 -5.93
CA TRP A 695 -0.83 -21.87 -6.12
C TRP A 695 -1.87 -21.71 -5.01
N GLN A 696 -3.14 -21.83 -5.39
CA GLN A 696 -4.29 -21.78 -4.49
C GLN A 696 -5.25 -22.91 -4.83
N SER A 697 -5.74 -23.61 -3.80
CA SER A 697 -6.73 -24.68 -3.99
C SER A 697 -8.12 -24.09 -4.17
N GLN A 698 -9.02 -24.90 -4.70
CA GLN A 698 -10.47 -24.70 -4.52
C GLN A 698 -10.79 -24.68 -3.02
N GLY A 699 -11.93 -24.05 -2.66
CA GLY A 699 -12.37 -23.92 -1.28
C GLY A 699 -13.51 -22.93 -1.15
N GLU A 700 -13.70 -22.38 0.03
CA GLU A 700 -14.78 -21.44 0.30
C GLU A 700 -14.25 -20.19 0.99
N ALA A 701 -14.87 -19.03 0.71
CA ALA A 701 -14.58 -17.78 1.36
C ALA A 701 -15.87 -16.96 1.51
N MET A 702 -16.11 -16.40 2.69
CA MET A 702 -17.34 -15.66 3.01
C MET A 702 -18.60 -16.35 2.45
N ASN A 703 -19.18 -15.84 1.35
CA ASN A 703 -20.42 -16.33 0.74
C ASN A 703 -20.23 -16.92 -0.66
N PHE A 704 -19.02 -17.28 -1.06
CA PHE A 704 -18.74 -17.88 -2.35
C PHE A 704 -17.82 -19.10 -2.27
N ARG A 705 -17.85 -19.91 -3.32
CA ARG A 705 -17.03 -21.11 -3.50
C ARG A 705 -16.09 -20.94 -4.69
N LEU A 706 -14.80 -21.17 -4.47
CA LEU A 706 -13.83 -21.34 -5.54
C LEU A 706 -13.92 -22.76 -6.08
N ARG A 707 -14.18 -22.90 -7.36
CA ARG A 707 -14.45 -24.21 -8.02
C ARG A 707 -13.23 -24.85 -8.63
N ASN A 708 -12.17 -24.09 -8.85
CA ASN A 708 -10.93 -24.57 -9.46
C ASN A 708 -9.71 -24.21 -8.60
N ASN A 709 -8.62 -24.88 -8.88
CA ASN A 709 -7.31 -24.48 -8.39
C ASN A 709 -6.71 -23.45 -9.36
N THR A 710 -6.05 -22.44 -8.82
CA THR A 710 -5.31 -21.46 -9.62
C THR A 710 -3.82 -21.61 -9.43
N ALA A 711 -3.05 -21.28 -10.46
CA ALA A 711 -1.59 -21.28 -10.41
C ALA A 711 -1.02 -20.17 -11.28
N THR A 712 -0.07 -19.41 -10.74
CA THR A 712 0.66 -18.35 -11.45
C THR A 712 2.15 -18.62 -11.36
N LEU A 713 2.85 -18.48 -12.47
CA LEU A 713 4.31 -18.63 -12.56
C LEU A 713 4.89 -17.43 -13.31
N ASN A 714 5.77 -16.70 -12.64
CA ASN A 714 6.45 -15.53 -13.21
C ASN A 714 7.96 -15.73 -13.18
N PHE A 715 8.65 -15.25 -14.21
CA PHE A 715 10.10 -15.18 -14.27
C PHE A 715 10.56 -13.76 -14.54
N THR A 716 11.65 -13.37 -13.92
CA THR A 716 12.28 -12.08 -14.13
C THR A 716 13.77 -12.24 -14.22
N VAL A 717 14.38 -11.54 -15.19
CA VAL A 717 15.83 -11.40 -15.33
C VAL A 717 16.17 -9.93 -15.30
N GLN A 718 17.14 -9.58 -14.47
CA GLN A 718 17.64 -8.21 -14.36
C GLN A 718 19.15 -8.19 -14.56
N LYS A 719 19.63 -7.17 -15.24
CA LYS A 719 21.04 -6.83 -15.39
C LYS A 719 21.26 -5.36 -15.12
N CYS A 720 22.20 -5.06 -14.23
CA CYS A 720 22.60 -3.68 -13.96
C CYS A 720 24.05 -3.43 -14.39
N TRP A 721 24.32 -2.19 -14.75
CA TRP A 721 25.61 -1.66 -15.20
C TRP A 721 25.91 -0.33 -14.51
N LEU A 722 27.09 0.19 -14.75
CA LEU A 722 27.63 1.45 -14.22
C LEU A 722 27.87 1.38 -12.69
N LYS A 723 28.53 2.42 -12.20
CA LYS A 723 28.81 2.53 -10.75
C LYS A 723 27.49 2.60 -9.95
N ASN A 724 27.42 1.84 -8.88
CA ASN A 724 26.24 1.73 -8.02
C ASN A 724 24.97 1.23 -8.76
N ASP A 725 25.17 0.36 -9.78
CA ASP A 725 24.06 -0.21 -10.56
C ASP A 725 23.11 0.88 -11.10
N ALA A 726 23.68 2.01 -11.57
CA ALA A 726 22.92 3.19 -11.98
C ALA A 726 22.05 2.95 -13.21
N LEU A 727 22.40 2.04 -14.10
CA LEU A 727 21.61 1.64 -15.28
C LEU A 727 21.17 0.21 -15.13
N CYS A 728 19.87 -0.07 -15.14
CA CYS A 728 19.31 -1.40 -15.02
C CYS A 728 18.33 -1.70 -16.14
N LEU A 729 18.50 -2.85 -16.79
CA LEU A 729 17.54 -3.46 -17.70
C LEU A 729 16.87 -4.63 -16.98
N ARG A 730 15.55 -4.70 -17.06
CA ARG A 730 14.73 -5.74 -16.47
C ARG A 730 13.77 -6.29 -17.52
N ALA A 731 13.69 -7.60 -17.62
CA ALA A 731 12.75 -8.34 -18.45
C ALA A 731 11.96 -9.32 -17.57
N SER A 732 10.65 -9.28 -17.65
CA SER A 732 9.75 -10.14 -16.88
C SER A 732 8.71 -10.78 -17.77
N ILE A 733 8.42 -12.04 -17.54
CA ILE A 733 7.28 -12.74 -18.13
C ILE A 733 6.38 -13.22 -16.99
N ASN A 734 5.11 -12.87 -17.07
CA ASN A 734 4.11 -13.15 -16.05
C ASN A 734 3.13 -14.21 -16.56
N ASP A 735 2.57 -14.97 -15.61
CA ASP A 735 1.57 -16.01 -15.81
C ASP A 735 1.89 -16.97 -16.96
N VAL A 736 3.12 -17.53 -16.92
CA VAL A 736 3.60 -18.49 -17.94
C VAL A 736 2.71 -19.73 -18.04
N LEU A 737 2.07 -20.12 -16.92
CA LEU A 737 1.21 -21.29 -16.88
C LEU A 737 -0.20 -21.02 -17.46
N GLN A 738 -0.63 -19.75 -17.54
CA GLN A 738 -1.98 -19.34 -17.95
C GLN A 738 -3.07 -20.12 -17.19
N ARG A 739 -2.90 -20.22 -15.85
CA ARG A 739 -3.81 -20.91 -14.94
C ARG A 739 -4.24 -20.02 -13.77
N SER A 740 -4.30 -18.71 -14.02
CA SER A 740 -4.76 -17.72 -13.04
C SER A 740 -6.27 -17.49 -13.06
N ASP A 741 -6.98 -18.08 -14.02
CA ASP A 741 -8.44 -17.96 -14.16
C ASP A 741 -9.18 -18.50 -12.95
N GLN A 742 -10.20 -17.77 -12.51
CA GLN A 742 -11.01 -18.13 -11.36
C GLN A 742 -12.43 -18.54 -11.77
N ASN A 743 -12.89 -19.66 -11.23
CA ASN A 743 -14.28 -20.11 -11.30
C ASN A 743 -14.91 -19.99 -9.91
N VAL A 744 -15.94 -19.16 -9.79
CA VAL A 744 -16.60 -18.82 -8.53
C VAL A 744 -18.06 -19.16 -8.59
N THR A 745 -18.62 -19.74 -7.53
CA THR A 745 -20.06 -19.89 -7.33
C THR A 745 -20.51 -19.02 -6.17
N LEU A 746 -21.50 -18.19 -6.41
CA LEU A 746 -22.29 -17.47 -5.42
C LEU A 746 -23.65 -18.17 -5.28
N ASP A 747 -24.09 -18.41 -4.06
CA ASP A 747 -25.36 -19.07 -3.74
C ASP A 747 -26.15 -18.20 -2.75
N CYS A 748 -27.25 -17.64 -3.22
CA CYS A 748 -28.17 -16.81 -2.44
C CYS A 748 -29.50 -17.55 -2.12
N GLY A 749 -29.53 -18.88 -2.19
CA GLY A 749 -30.72 -19.70 -1.99
C GLY A 749 -31.55 -19.82 -3.25
N TYR A 750 -32.49 -18.91 -3.47
CA TYR A 750 -33.31 -18.83 -4.69
C TYR A 750 -32.54 -18.37 -5.93
N TYR A 751 -31.29 -17.97 -5.78
CA TYR A 751 -30.42 -17.53 -6.89
C TYR A 751 -29.06 -18.17 -6.76
N THR A 752 -28.52 -18.62 -7.88
CA THR A 752 -27.16 -19.17 -7.97
C THR A 752 -26.47 -18.56 -9.19
N LEU A 753 -25.24 -18.12 -9.00
CA LEU A 753 -24.35 -17.63 -10.06
C LEU A 753 -23.08 -18.49 -10.09
N ASN A 754 -22.75 -19.02 -11.27
CA ASN A 754 -21.40 -19.50 -11.58
C ASN A 754 -20.73 -18.51 -12.52
N GLN A 755 -19.53 -18.05 -12.16
CA GLN A 755 -18.75 -17.14 -12.95
C GLN A 755 -17.38 -17.74 -13.22
N LEU A 756 -17.00 -17.87 -14.49
CA LEU A 756 -15.66 -18.15 -14.92
C LEU A 756 -15.06 -16.87 -15.50
N SER A 757 -13.98 -16.38 -14.91
CA SER A 757 -13.28 -15.18 -15.36
C SER A 757 -11.90 -15.55 -15.90
N HIS A 758 -11.62 -15.11 -17.13
CA HIS A 758 -10.35 -15.26 -17.80
C HIS A 758 -9.53 -13.99 -17.62
N SER A 759 -8.40 -14.10 -16.95
CA SER A 759 -7.55 -12.96 -16.62
C SER A 759 -6.50 -12.71 -17.69
N ASN A 760 -6.34 -11.46 -18.09
CA ASN A 760 -5.32 -11.05 -19.05
C ASN A 760 -3.93 -10.89 -18.39
N ASN A 761 -3.42 -11.93 -17.76
CA ASN A 761 -2.19 -11.88 -16.95
C ASN A 761 -0.95 -12.36 -17.68
N HIS A 762 -1.08 -12.97 -18.88
CA HIS A 762 0.05 -13.45 -19.67
C HIS A 762 0.74 -12.29 -20.39
N THR A 763 1.74 -11.69 -19.72
CA THR A 763 2.40 -10.46 -20.20
C THR A 763 3.91 -10.57 -20.18
N PHE A 764 4.56 -9.87 -21.13
CA PHE A 764 5.98 -9.60 -21.11
C PHE A 764 6.24 -8.14 -20.82
N THR A 765 7.08 -7.83 -19.85
CA THR A 765 7.44 -6.46 -19.49
C THR A 765 8.94 -6.26 -19.66
N LEU A 766 9.33 -5.20 -20.37
CA LEU A 766 10.71 -4.74 -20.49
C LEU A 766 10.80 -3.34 -19.91
N SER A 767 11.77 -3.10 -19.02
CA SER A 767 12.03 -1.77 -18.48
C SER A 767 13.51 -1.44 -18.46
N LEU A 768 13.83 -0.17 -18.75
CA LEU A 768 15.17 0.39 -18.68
C LEU A 768 15.12 1.61 -17.73
N ARG A 769 15.91 1.55 -16.68
CA ARG A 769 15.98 2.60 -15.67
C ARG A 769 17.39 3.16 -15.57
N TYR A 770 17.48 4.46 -15.40
CA TYR A 770 18.72 5.17 -15.09
C TYR A 770 18.52 6.08 -13.87
N ALA A 771 19.45 6.00 -12.92
CA ALA A 771 19.42 6.77 -11.68
C ALA A 771 20.74 7.52 -11.47
N PHE A 772 20.66 8.84 -11.31
CA PHE A 772 21.79 9.72 -11.03
C PHE A 772 21.59 10.43 -9.71
N ASN A 773 22.52 10.24 -8.76
CA ASN A 773 22.45 10.85 -7.43
C ASN A 773 21.02 10.74 -6.81
N ALA A 774 20.31 9.69 -7.18
CA ALA A 774 18.95 9.45 -6.70
C ALA A 774 19.01 9.06 -5.22
N THR A 775 18.40 9.85 -4.37
CA THR A 775 18.20 9.55 -2.95
C THR A 775 16.75 9.89 -2.61
N ASN A 776 16.22 9.26 -1.60
CA ASN A 776 14.83 9.48 -1.21
C ASN A 776 14.63 10.86 -0.59
N SER A 777 13.46 11.44 -0.84
CA SER A 777 13.03 12.69 -0.23
C SER A 777 13.04 12.62 1.30
N LYS A 778 13.36 13.70 1.96
CA LYS A 778 13.29 13.89 3.42
C LYS A 778 11.87 14.18 3.92
N TYR A 779 10.91 14.30 3.03
CA TYR A 779 9.52 14.58 3.36
C TYR A 779 8.98 13.62 4.42
N ARG A 780 8.35 14.13 5.50
CA ARG A 780 7.95 13.37 6.69
C ARG A 780 6.45 13.38 6.98
N GLY A 781 5.62 13.87 6.06
CA GLY A 781 4.17 13.90 6.26
C GLY A 781 3.61 12.49 6.52
N THR A 782 2.96 12.29 7.68
CA THR A 782 2.35 11.00 8.05
C THR A 782 0.93 10.86 7.52
N GLY A 783 0.35 11.94 7.01
CA GLY A 783 -1.00 11.99 6.44
C GLY A 783 -2.13 11.99 7.47
N ALA A 784 -3.28 12.47 7.04
CA ALA A 784 -4.55 12.47 7.76
C ALA A 784 -5.67 11.98 6.85
N GLY A 785 -6.77 11.45 7.42
CA GLY A 785 -7.95 11.03 6.68
C GLY A 785 -7.75 9.88 5.71
N GLU A 786 -6.83 8.95 6.00
CA GLU A 786 -6.49 7.84 5.11
C GLU A 786 -7.68 6.93 4.79
N SER A 787 -8.52 6.65 5.79
CA SER A 787 -9.76 5.89 5.63
C SER A 787 -10.69 6.53 4.61
N GLN A 788 -10.84 7.84 4.64
CA GLN A 788 -11.71 8.58 3.74
C GLN A 788 -11.11 8.67 2.33
N LYS A 789 -9.80 8.91 2.24
CA LYS A 789 -9.09 8.92 0.94
C LYS A 789 -9.23 7.59 0.20
N SER A 790 -9.07 6.47 0.89
CA SER A 790 -9.19 5.14 0.28
C SER A 790 -10.60 4.85 -0.23
N ARG A 791 -11.63 5.37 0.45
CA ARG A 791 -13.05 5.22 0.07
C ARG A 791 -13.50 6.18 -1.04
N LEU A 792 -12.75 7.27 -1.26
CA LEU A 792 -13.01 8.22 -2.35
C LEU A 792 -12.31 7.84 -3.65
N LYS A 793 -11.30 6.98 -3.61
CA LYS A 793 -10.68 6.42 -4.80
C LYS A 793 -11.62 5.36 -5.37
N ASP A 794 -12.26 5.67 -6.48
CA ASP A 794 -13.01 4.68 -7.25
C ASP A 794 -12.01 3.61 -7.72
N LYS A 795 -12.27 2.35 -7.37
CA LYS A 795 -11.42 1.21 -7.73
C LYS A 795 -11.82 0.67 -9.08
#